data_dfa979d23ca49f16e51333f43c04369c
#
_entry.id   dfa979d23ca49f16e51333f43c04369c
#
_cell.length_a   1.000
_cell.length_b   1.000
_cell.length_c   1.000
_cell.angle_alpha   90.00
_cell.angle_beta   90.00
_cell.angle_gamma   90.00
#
_symmetry.space_group_name_H-M   'P 1'
#
loop_
_entity.id
_entity.type
_entity.pdbx_description
1 polymer ?
#
loop_
_entity_poly.entity_id
_entity_poly.type
_entity_poly.pdbx_seq_one_letter_code
_entity_poly.pdbx_strand_id
1 'polypeptide(L)'
;MVLFSVLFIEPYYSSPKNVITNVIPLLLVFLAIKDDFSNLAPWIFAMVILLGLLTFSITALALEDKNKSPDNRGNKIAEWLKNIVVLFGQGKVLYSAVFLYFLFTYYSTQSIYTLILLVVWFFILAIDPKKIKSTFDRKNKKLDENALGEIFGVQSRKIFLVKLFEDRKSIRKFDVVKFRYSMQDSKDMTITGIVFDTYLLNQEKWAKILQLADPKKEDLKFEKNIVYKIPANDELAKELKIDELAGVIIDGSTIGKIKFEYSKKNDDLQEGDLLELSVGDRRLFYQVVGGVTEKEKLEARNETGFIEGEAVQLGEWQNDKLSFQKFGWVPSINTPVFKTTASDIAVQEFSYPDYQLGKVPNTDLPSVINLSEAISHHMALLGVTGSGKSYLAREIINQIKTDTKVVCVDFNKEFITELTPTPTNIISDDKAKKISEKIDWINNELEKFGNQQDKIQIATKQGEIKVALKTEIVSFLDNATDNIKVFELPDVSNTTGILDYTKYFFKVLFEVAKERQIAGTPVKLCVVLEEAHTIIPEWNFSGSGDKTSQGLVNSIGQITLQGRKYGVGFLVIAQRTANVSKTVLTQCNTVVCFQAFDETSFTFLGNYVGKEIVQTLPNLKQYHAVVAGKAIRANTPMIIDLKREPSA
;
A
#
# COMPACT_ATOMS: atom_id res chain seq x y z
N MET A 1 21.57 -50.99 14.89
CA MET A 1 22.21 -49.67 14.91
C MET A 1 21.47 -48.70 14.01
N VAL A 2 21.37 -48.91 12.67
CA VAL A 2 20.72 -47.99 11.72
C VAL A 2 19.26 -47.75 12.07
N LEU A 3 18.46 -48.80 12.38
CA LEU A 3 17.05 -48.63 12.78
C LEU A 3 16.93 -47.81 14.09
N PHE A 4 17.88 -48.00 15.01
CA PHE A 4 17.91 -47.26 16.25
C PHE A 4 18.25 -45.79 16.04
N SER A 5 19.19 -45.47 15.15
CA SER A 5 19.54 -44.09 14.84
C SER A 5 18.40 -43.34 14.13
N VAL A 6 17.69 -44.01 13.23
CA VAL A 6 16.52 -43.44 12.55
C VAL A 6 15.38 -43.13 13.53
N LEU A 7 15.18 -43.96 14.53
CA LEU A 7 14.16 -43.78 15.57
C LEU A 7 14.35 -42.49 16.37
N PHE A 8 15.61 -42.08 16.61
CA PHE A 8 15.97 -40.91 17.38
C PHE A 8 16.12 -39.62 16.54
N ILE A 9 16.45 -39.76 15.24
CA ILE A 9 16.85 -38.60 14.39
C ILE A 9 15.75 -38.24 13.40
N GLU A 10 14.86 -39.15 13.00
CA GLU A 10 13.89 -38.91 11.95
C GLU A 10 12.81 -37.92 12.36
N PRO A 11 12.66 -36.79 11.65
CA PRO A 11 11.56 -35.88 11.86
C PRO A 11 10.23 -36.54 11.46
N TYR A 12 9.13 -36.18 12.07
CA TYR A 12 7.78 -36.70 11.81
C TYR A 12 7.31 -36.49 10.35
N TYR A 13 8.02 -35.69 9.58
CA TYR A 13 7.76 -35.40 8.18
C TYR A 13 8.82 -36.03 7.28
N SER A 14 8.44 -37.04 6.53
CA SER A 14 9.27 -37.54 5.45
C SER A 14 9.10 -36.65 4.23
N SER A 15 10.14 -35.91 3.88
CA SER A 15 10.21 -35.21 2.61
C SER A 15 10.87 -36.09 1.54
N PRO A 16 10.66 -35.85 0.25
CA PRO A 16 11.40 -36.57 -0.79
C PRO A 16 12.92 -36.50 -0.63
N LYS A 17 13.45 -35.42 -0.05
CA LYS A 17 14.88 -35.29 0.29
C LYS A 17 15.31 -36.33 1.36
N ASN A 18 14.50 -36.51 2.41
CA ASN A 18 14.78 -37.48 3.46
C ASN A 18 14.74 -38.90 2.94
N VAL A 19 13.82 -39.19 2.01
CA VAL A 19 13.73 -40.53 1.36
C VAL A 19 14.99 -40.82 0.56
N ILE A 20 15.53 -39.86 -0.18
CA ILE A 20 16.83 -40.00 -0.87
C ILE A 20 17.93 -40.42 0.11
N THR A 21 18.00 -39.70 1.24
CA THR A 21 18.99 -39.96 2.29
C THR A 21 18.84 -41.36 2.93
N ASN A 22 17.62 -41.85 3.05
CA ASN A 22 17.35 -43.21 3.57
C ASN A 22 17.64 -44.32 2.55
N VAL A 23 17.33 -44.08 1.29
CA VAL A 23 17.43 -45.10 0.23
C VAL A 23 18.88 -45.35 -0.22
N ILE A 24 19.71 -44.31 -0.34
CA ILE A 24 21.08 -44.42 -0.82
C ILE A 24 21.94 -45.42 0.01
N PRO A 25 21.96 -45.33 1.36
CA PRO A 25 22.70 -46.31 2.17
C PRO A 25 22.22 -47.74 1.97
N LEU A 26 20.90 -47.94 1.81
CA LEU A 26 20.33 -49.27 1.59
C LEU A 26 20.73 -49.82 0.22
N LEU A 27 20.72 -48.99 -0.83
CA LEU A 27 21.23 -49.38 -2.14
C LEU A 27 22.68 -49.88 -2.10
N LEU A 28 23.53 -49.13 -1.37
CA LEU A 28 24.93 -49.49 -1.19
C LEU A 28 25.09 -50.83 -0.45
N VAL A 29 24.31 -51.06 0.62
CA VAL A 29 24.29 -52.32 1.34
C VAL A 29 23.86 -53.45 0.43
N PHE A 30 22.75 -53.31 -0.31
CA PHE A 30 22.29 -54.37 -1.24
C PHE A 30 23.29 -54.65 -2.35
N LEU A 31 24.01 -53.65 -2.87
CA LEU A 31 25.09 -53.84 -3.83
C LEU A 31 26.24 -54.64 -3.24
N ALA A 32 26.62 -54.36 -1.98
CA ALA A 32 27.74 -55.02 -1.30
C ALA A 32 27.49 -56.51 -1.03
N ILE A 33 26.22 -56.90 -0.80
CA ILE A 33 25.85 -58.29 -0.41
C ILE A 33 25.27 -59.07 -1.59
N LYS A 34 25.42 -58.59 -2.82
CA LYS A 34 24.87 -59.24 -4.04
C LYS A 34 25.27 -60.72 -4.16
N ASP A 35 26.53 -61.05 -3.87
CA ASP A 35 27.10 -62.36 -4.03
C ASP A 35 26.65 -63.36 -2.94
N ASP A 36 26.06 -62.86 -1.85
CA ASP A 36 25.50 -63.70 -0.77
C ASP A 36 24.13 -64.31 -1.11
N PHE A 37 23.52 -63.87 -2.23
CA PHE A 37 22.20 -64.40 -2.65
C PHE A 37 22.33 -65.58 -3.57
N SER A 38 21.89 -66.74 -3.12
CA SER A 38 21.79 -67.96 -3.94
C SER A 38 20.73 -67.85 -5.04
N ASN A 39 19.70 -67.04 -4.86
CA ASN A 39 18.67 -66.70 -5.85
C ASN A 39 18.64 -65.15 -5.98
N LEU A 40 18.90 -64.68 -7.21
CA LEU A 40 18.94 -63.22 -7.50
C LEU A 40 17.57 -62.57 -7.61
N ALA A 41 16.46 -63.31 -7.73
CA ALA A 41 15.13 -62.72 -7.91
C ALA A 41 14.69 -61.79 -6.74
N PRO A 42 14.85 -62.16 -5.46
CA PRO A 42 14.54 -61.28 -4.32
C PRO A 42 15.46 -60.06 -4.25
N TRP A 43 16.73 -60.22 -4.62
CA TRP A 43 17.67 -59.10 -4.67
C TRP A 43 17.27 -58.07 -5.76
N ILE A 44 16.92 -58.57 -6.96
CA ILE A 44 16.44 -57.75 -8.08
C ILE A 44 15.18 -56.99 -7.65
N PHE A 45 14.22 -57.68 -7.01
CA PHE A 45 12.98 -57.05 -6.53
C PHE A 45 13.24 -55.91 -5.53
N ALA A 46 14.09 -56.11 -4.55
CA ALA A 46 14.47 -55.08 -3.58
C ALA A 46 15.18 -53.90 -4.26
N MET A 47 16.09 -54.19 -5.20
CA MET A 47 16.79 -53.11 -5.95
C MET A 47 15.83 -52.31 -6.83
N VAL A 48 14.85 -52.94 -7.48
CA VAL A 48 13.82 -52.23 -8.27
C VAL A 48 12.99 -51.27 -7.39
N ILE A 49 12.58 -51.73 -6.21
CA ILE A 49 11.81 -50.88 -5.27
C ILE A 49 12.67 -49.69 -4.81
N LEU A 50 13.89 -49.92 -4.38
CA LEU A 50 14.78 -48.86 -3.88
C LEU A 50 15.13 -47.86 -4.99
N LEU A 51 15.45 -48.32 -6.23
CA LEU A 51 15.69 -47.45 -7.37
C LEU A 51 14.42 -46.71 -7.78
N GLY A 52 13.24 -47.36 -7.71
CA GLY A 52 11.95 -46.74 -7.95
C GLY A 52 11.67 -45.56 -6.95
N LEU A 53 11.88 -45.79 -5.67
CA LEU A 53 11.75 -44.76 -4.64
C LEU A 53 12.73 -43.57 -4.84
N LEU A 54 13.96 -43.87 -5.23
CA LEU A 54 14.98 -42.89 -5.54
C LEU A 54 14.58 -42.01 -6.73
N THR A 55 14.21 -42.70 -7.87
CA THR A 55 13.80 -41.97 -9.07
C THR A 55 12.54 -41.17 -8.89
N PHE A 56 11.53 -41.67 -8.18
CA PHE A 56 10.31 -40.95 -7.87
C PHE A 56 10.59 -39.74 -6.96
N SER A 57 11.50 -39.86 -5.98
CA SER A 57 11.91 -38.76 -5.12
C SER A 57 12.59 -37.63 -5.91
N ILE A 58 13.54 -37.98 -6.79
CA ILE A 58 14.24 -37.03 -7.65
C ILE A 58 13.27 -36.36 -8.62
N THR A 59 12.37 -37.14 -9.24
CA THR A 59 11.38 -36.63 -10.20
C THR A 59 10.38 -35.70 -9.51
N ALA A 60 9.93 -36.04 -8.31
CA ALA A 60 9.04 -35.17 -7.55
C ALA A 60 9.70 -33.81 -7.24
N LEU A 61 10.97 -33.80 -6.84
CA LEU A 61 11.74 -32.57 -6.59
C LEU A 61 12.02 -31.76 -7.87
N ALA A 62 12.24 -32.44 -9.01
CA ALA A 62 12.52 -31.77 -10.26
C ALA A 62 11.28 -31.13 -10.91
N LEU A 63 10.10 -31.71 -10.71
CA LEU A 63 8.83 -31.25 -11.28
C LEU A 63 8.15 -30.17 -10.42
N GLU A 64 8.53 -30.02 -9.17
CA GLU A 64 7.97 -29.03 -8.26
C GLU A 64 8.42 -27.61 -8.66
N ASP A 65 7.52 -26.84 -9.27
CA ASP A 65 7.77 -25.44 -9.64
C ASP A 65 6.93 -24.51 -8.77
N LYS A 66 7.61 -23.84 -7.82
CA LYS A 66 6.99 -22.93 -6.85
C LYS A 66 6.41 -21.65 -7.47
N ASN A 67 6.80 -21.33 -8.71
CA ASN A 67 6.36 -20.11 -9.40
C ASN A 67 5.11 -20.34 -10.25
N LYS A 68 4.63 -21.59 -10.36
CA LYS A 68 3.42 -21.92 -11.12
C LYS A 68 2.27 -22.32 -10.20
N SER A 69 1.05 -22.12 -10.69
CA SER A 69 -0.17 -22.50 -9.96
C SER A 69 -0.17 -23.98 -9.54
N PRO A 70 -0.79 -24.36 -8.40
CA PRO A 70 -0.94 -25.75 -7.97
C PRO A 70 -1.64 -26.63 -9.01
N ASP A 71 -2.50 -26.05 -9.84
CA ASP A 71 -3.25 -26.75 -10.90
C ASP A 71 -2.41 -27.11 -12.13
N ASN A 72 -1.17 -26.66 -12.20
CA ASN A 72 -0.27 -27.04 -13.28
C ASN A 72 -0.06 -28.56 -13.28
N ARG A 73 -0.12 -29.17 -14.45
CA ARG A 73 0.05 -30.64 -14.66
C ARG A 73 1.35 -31.15 -14.02
N GLY A 74 2.44 -30.40 -14.09
CA GLY A 74 3.72 -30.73 -13.45
C GLY A 74 3.62 -30.82 -11.94
N ASN A 75 3.00 -29.82 -11.31
CA ASN A 75 2.83 -29.78 -9.86
C ASN A 75 1.89 -30.89 -9.35
N LYS A 76 0.82 -31.22 -10.08
CA LYS A 76 -0.05 -32.36 -9.74
C LYS A 76 0.68 -33.72 -9.79
N ILE A 77 1.52 -33.90 -10.77
CA ILE A 77 2.35 -35.15 -10.88
C ILE A 77 3.38 -35.17 -9.76
N ALA A 78 4.02 -34.03 -9.45
CA ALA A 78 4.98 -33.93 -8.36
C ALA A 78 4.34 -34.27 -7.02
N GLU A 79 3.12 -33.76 -6.75
CA GLU A 79 2.37 -34.02 -5.53
C GLU A 79 1.97 -35.52 -5.41
N TRP A 80 1.49 -36.14 -6.49
CA TRP A 80 1.16 -37.52 -6.49
C TRP A 80 2.40 -38.43 -6.23
N LEU A 81 3.53 -38.12 -6.87
CA LEU A 81 4.79 -38.82 -6.63
C LEU A 81 5.28 -38.63 -5.20
N LYS A 82 5.17 -37.41 -4.66
CA LYS A 82 5.52 -37.07 -3.27
C LYS A 82 4.72 -37.93 -2.30
N ASN A 83 3.42 -38.07 -2.50
CA ASN A 83 2.57 -38.89 -1.62
C ASN A 83 2.99 -40.36 -1.58
N ILE A 84 3.32 -40.96 -2.76
CA ILE A 84 3.82 -42.35 -2.84
C ILE A 84 5.17 -42.47 -2.12
N VAL A 85 6.09 -41.56 -2.41
CA VAL A 85 7.45 -41.59 -1.85
C VAL A 85 7.42 -41.39 -0.33
N VAL A 86 6.56 -40.50 0.17
CA VAL A 86 6.39 -40.30 1.61
C VAL A 86 5.81 -41.52 2.30
N LEU A 87 4.86 -42.23 1.67
CA LEU A 87 4.23 -43.41 2.26
C LEU A 87 5.21 -44.56 2.41
N PHE A 88 5.97 -44.89 1.36
CA PHE A 88 6.86 -46.04 1.35
C PHE A 88 8.31 -45.75 1.72
N GLY A 89 8.73 -44.50 1.66
CA GLY A 89 10.09 -44.06 1.93
C GLY A 89 10.35 -43.64 3.37
N GLN A 90 9.35 -43.72 4.28
CA GLN A 90 9.58 -43.49 5.71
C GLN A 90 10.65 -44.42 6.24
N GLY A 91 11.63 -43.87 6.95
CA GLY A 91 12.74 -44.69 7.46
C GLY A 91 12.30 -45.85 8.30
N LYS A 92 11.30 -45.70 9.20
CA LYS A 92 10.75 -46.80 10.00
C LYS A 92 10.18 -47.94 9.09
N VAL A 93 9.43 -47.60 8.07
CA VAL A 93 8.83 -48.56 7.16
C VAL A 93 9.92 -49.24 6.31
N LEU A 94 10.79 -48.46 5.69
CA LEU A 94 11.81 -48.91 4.78
C LEU A 94 12.85 -49.82 5.49
N TYR A 95 13.41 -49.35 6.62
CA TYR A 95 14.38 -50.16 7.36
C TYR A 95 13.75 -51.38 8.04
N SER A 96 12.49 -51.30 8.49
CA SER A 96 11.77 -52.48 8.99
C SER A 96 11.54 -53.54 7.90
N ALA A 97 11.13 -53.10 6.69
CA ALA A 97 10.95 -54.00 5.56
C ALA A 97 12.26 -54.72 5.19
N VAL A 98 13.36 -53.95 5.16
CA VAL A 98 14.71 -54.52 4.90
C VAL A 98 15.15 -55.45 6.01
N PHE A 99 14.94 -55.07 7.30
CA PHE A 99 15.26 -55.93 8.42
C PHE A 99 14.51 -57.25 8.40
N LEU A 100 13.19 -57.24 8.18
CA LEU A 100 12.37 -58.45 8.10
C LEU A 100 12.77 -59.28 6.89
N TYR A 101 13.07 -58.65 5.76
CA TYR A 101 13.57 -59.35 4.58
C TYR A 101 14.83 -60.12 4.86
N PHE A 102 15.86 -59.52 5.47
CA PHE A 102 17.10 -60.19 5.91
C PHE A 102 16.87 -61.25 6.95
N LEU A 103 16.00 -60.97 7.95
CA LEU A 103 15.69 -61.92 8.99
C LEU A 103 15.16 -63.26 8.42
N PHE A 104 14.19 -63.16 7.48
CA PHE A 104 13.59 -64.36 6.87
C PHE A 104 14.45 -64.98 5.77
N THR A 105 15.42 -64.26 5.23
CA THR A 105 16.35 -64.81 4.25
C THR A 105 17.49 -65.59 4.88
N TYR A 106 18.04 -65.15 6.00
CA TYR A 106 19.21 -65.70 6.64
C TYR A 106 18.91 -66.64 7.83
N TYR A 107 17.73 -66.50 8.40
CA TYR A 107 17.36 -67.32 9.58
C TYR A 107 16.12 -68.15 9.30
N SER A 108 16.15 -69.42 9.76
CA SER A 108 14.99 -70.29 9.72
C SER A 108 13.87 -69.76 10.59
N THR A 109 12.61 -69.84 10.13
CA THR A 109 11.44 -69.41 10.90
C THR A 109 11.24 -70.13 12.22
N GLN A 110 11.83 -71.33 12.36
CA GLN A 110 11.79 -72.15 13.56
C GLN A 110 12.95 -71.88 14.54
N SER A 111 13.90 -70.97 14.17
CA SER A 111 15.04 -70.64 15.00
C SER A 111 14.64 -69.75 16.19
N ILE A 112 15.13 -70.07 17.39
CA ILE A 112 14.94 -69.24 18.58
C ILE A 112 15.53 -67.84 18.35
N TYR A 113 16.58 -67.71 17.57
CA TYR A 113 17.20 -66.41 17.23
C TYR A 113 16.27 -65.53 16.39
N THR A 114 15.47 -66.13 15.49
CA THR A 114 14.47 -65.39 14.71
C THR A 114 13.41 -64.77 15.63
N LEU A 115 12.94 -65.53 16.61
CA LEU A 115 11.97 -65.05 17.59
C LEU A 115 12.56 -63.91 18.44
N ILE A 116 13.77 -64.07 18.93
CA ILE A 116 14.44 -63.01 19.74
C ILE A 116 14.60 -61.74 18.89
N LEU A 117 15.06 -61.83 17.69
CA LEU A 117 15.24 -60.66 16.81
C LEU A 117 13.92 -59.99 16.46
N LEU A 118 12.83 -60.72 16.25
CA LEU A 118 11.49 -60.16 16.06
C LEU A 118 11.00 -59.42 17.30
N VAL A 119 11.20 -59.96 18.48
CA VAL A 119 10.81 -59.32 19.73
C VAL A 119 11.63 -58.05 19.93
N VAL A 120 12.92 -58.06 19.69
CA VAL A 120 13.80 -56.86 19.78
C VAL A 120 13.34 -55.80 18.76
N TRP A 121 13.05 -56.21 17.53
CA TRP A 121 12.54 -55.30 16.51
C TRP A 121 11.21 -54.66 16.94
N PHE A 122 10.26 -55.45 17.47
CA PHE A 122 8.98 -54.96 17.96
C PHE A 122 9.17 -53.93 19.08
N PHE A 123 10.04 -54.22 20.05
CA PHE A 123 10.37 -53.29 21.14
C PHE A 123 10.97 -51.99 20.61
N ILE A 124 11.87 -52.04 19.61
CA ILE A 124 12.47 -50.88 19.00
C ILE A 124 11.37 -50.01 18.35
N LEU A 125 10.40 -50.62 17.67
CA LEU A 125 9.28 -49.87 17.04
C LEU A 125 8.30 -49.30 18.09
N ALA A 126 8.08 -50.02 19.19
CA ALA A 126 7.17 -49.61 20.26
C ALA A 126 7.73 -48.44 21.11
N ILE A 127 9.05 -48.29 21.17
CA ILE A 127 9.71 -47.20 21.88
C ILE A 127 9.42 -45.87 21.21
N ASP A 128 8.74 -44.99 21.96
CA ASP A 128 8.62 -43.56 21.60
C ASP A 128 9.61 -42.76 22.46
N PRO A 129 10.71 -42.26 21.89
CA PRO A 129 11.73 -41.53 22.63
C PRO A 129 11.20 -40.32 23.34
N LYS A 130 10.16 -39.66 22.75
CA LYS A 130 9.53 -38.48 23.35
C LYS A 130 8.76 -38.83 24.63
N LYS A 131 8.04 -39.95 24.65
CA LYS A 131 7.33 -40.43 25.86
C LYS A 131 8.30 -40.83 26.95
N ILE A 132 9.42 -41.46 26.59
CA ILE A 132 10.48 -41.81 27.56
C ILE A 132 11.05 -40.52 28.16
N LYS A 133 11.47 -39.56 27.33
CA LYS A 133 12.00 -38.27 27.80
C LYS A 133 10.98 -37.57 28.71
N SER A 134 9.72 -37.46 28.29
CA SER A 134 8.67 -36.83 29.09
C SER A 134 8.40 -37.53 30.42
N THR A 135 8.58 -38.84 30.48
CA THR A 135 8.43 -39.61 31.73
C THR A 135 9.60 -39.37 32.68
N PHE A 136 10.81 -39.19 32.17
CA PHE A 136 11.99 -38.85 33.00
C PHE A 136 12.04 -37.37 33.38
N ASP A 137 11.59 -36.46 32.50
CA ASP A 137 11.50 -35.03 32.79
C ASP A 137 10.34 -34.66 33.72
N ARG A 138 9.36 -35.58 33.95
CA ARG A 138 8.26 -35.41 34.90
C ARG A 138 8.67 -35.47 36.37
N LYS A 139 9.95 -35.55 36.69
CA LYS A 139 10.39 -35.46 38.07
C LYS A 139 10.24 -34.03 38.64
N ASN A 140 9.03 -33.80 39.22
CA ASN A 140 8.80 -32.92 40.36
C ASN A 140 9.27 -31.45 40.27
N LYS A 141 8.86 -30.71 39.26
CA LYS A 141 8.68 -29.27 39.47
C LYS A 141 7.19 -28.97 39.44
N LYS A 142 6.60 -28.58 40.58
CA LYS A 142 5.30 -27.90 40.61
C LYS A 142 5.49 -26.56 39.92
N LEU A 143 5.36 -26.55 38.57
CA LEU A 143 5.29 -25.32 37.83
C LEU A 143 4.04 -24.56 38.28
N ASP A 144 4.16 -23.26 38.48
CA ASP A 144 3.06 -22.35 38.77
C ASP A 144 1.87 -22.58 37.79
N GLU A 145 0.65 -22.46 38.29
CA GLU A 145 -0.57 -22.65 37.52
C GLU A 145 -0.66 -21.70 36.33
N ASN A 146 0.05 -20.57 36.39
CA ASN A 146 0.11 -19.56 35.33
C ASN A 146 1.21 -19.82 34.29
N ALA A 147 2.03 -20.86 34.47
CA ALA A 147 3.03 -21.23 33.46
C ALA A 147 2.35 -21.82 32.23
N LEU A 148 2.58 -21.20 31.06
CA LEU A 148 1.93 -21.53 29.81
C LEU A 148 2.71 -22.52 28.95
N GLY A 149 4.02 -22.35 28.91
CA GLY A 149 4.89 -23.12 28.02
C GLY A 149 6.36 -22.76 28.19
N GLU A 150 7.19 -23.42 27.42
CA GLU A 150 8.64 -23.21 27.39
C GLU A 150 9.08 -22.57 26.08
N ILE A 151 10.01 -21.62 26.14
CA ILE A 151 10.60 -20.97 24.95
C ILE A 151 11.47 -22.00 24.24
N PHE A 152 11.11 -22.31 23.02
CA PHE A 152 11.82 -23.25 22.17
C PHE A 152 12.82 -22.54 21.23
N GLY A 153 12.50 -21.33 20.81
CA GLY A 153 13.34 -20.58 19.91
C GLY A 153 12.94 -19.10 19.82
N VAL A 154 13.82 -18.33 19.21
CA VAL A 154 13.61 -16.90 18.93
C VAL A 154 13.65 -16.73 17.42
N GLN A 155 12.54 -16.35 16.84
CA GLN A 155 12.42 -16.16 15.39
C GLN A 155 13.03 -14.81 14.97
N SER A 156 12.88 -13.79 15.83
CA SER A 156 13.48 -12.46 15.65
C SER A 156 13.72 -11.83 17.02
N ARG A 157 14.32 -10.63 17.05
CA ARG A 157 14.56 -9.91 18.32
C ARG A 157 13.30 -9.70 19.17
N LYS A 158 12.10 -9.70 18.56
CA LYS A 158 10.83 -9.43 19.24
C LYS A 158 9.83 -10.58 19.19
N ILE A 159 10.12 -11.68 18.49
CA ILE A 159 9.22 -12.85 18.39
C ILE A 159 9.86 -14.08 18.99
N PHE A 160 9.16 -14.65 19.97
CA PHE A 160 9.53 -15.86 20.66
C PHE A 160 8.57 -17.00 20.33
N LEU A 161 9.13 -18.16 19.97
CA LEU A 161 8.37 -19.37 19.72
C LEU A 161 8.28 -20.19 21.01
N VAL A 162 7.09 -20.46 21.46
CA VAL A 162 6.81 -21.12 22.72
C VAL A 162 6.04 -22.40 22.48
N LYS A 163 6.58 -23.50 22.97
CA LYS A 163 5.86 -24.78 23.03
C LYS A 163 4.97 -24.77 24.27
N LEU A 164 3.66 -24.91 24.07
CA LEU A 164 2.68 -24.87 25.15
C LEU A 164 2.61 -26.20 25.90
N PHE A 165 2.31 -26.14 27.19
CA PHE A 165 2.08 -27.34 28.03
C PHE A 165 0.66 -27.88 27.76
N GLU A 166 0.51 -29.22 27.67
CA GLU A 166 -0.75 -29.89 27.28
C GLU A 166 -1.90 -29.69 28.28
N ASP A 167 -1.63 -29.62 29.58
CA ASP A 167 -2.62 -29.64 30.68
C ASP A 167 -2.91 -28.25 31.28
N ARG A 168 -2.79 -27.15 30.51
CA ARG A 168 -2.89 -25.79 31.06
C ARG A 168 -4.10 -25.03 30.56
N LYS A 169 -4.44 -23.92 31.27
CA LYS A 169 -5.55 -23.01 30.92
C LYS A 169 -5.49 -22.59 29.46
N SER A 170 -6.66 -22.44 28.85
CA SER A 170 -6.77 -21.99 27.46
C SER A 170 -6.06 -20.64 27.26
N ILE A 171 -5.12 -20.63 26.35
CA ILE A 171 -4.44 -19.42 25.88
C ILE A 171 -5.33 -18.76 24.83
N ARG A 172 -5.46 -17.46 24.93
CA ARG A 172 -6.15 -16.64 23.93
C ARG A 172 -5.16 -15.71 23.25
N LYS A 173 -5.40 -15.40 22.01
CA LYS A 173 -4.73 -14.33 21.28
C LYS A 173 -4.83 -13.04 22.10
N PHE A 174 -3.75 -12.27 22.21
CA PHE A 174 -3.58 -11.06 23.05
C PHE A 174 -3.53 -11.25 24.57
N ASP A 175 -3.48 -12.48 25.08
CA ASP A 175 -3.13 -12.70 26.48
C ASP A 175 -1.74 -12.10 26.78
N VAL A 176 -1.65 -11.33 27.86
CA VAL A 176 -0.36 -10.74 28.29
C VAL A 176 0.48 -11.79 28.97
N VAL A 177 1.76 -11.81 28.64
CA VAL A 177 2.71 -12.77 29.15
C VAL A 177 3.99 -12.09 29.61
N LYS A 178 4.62 -12.67 30.64
CA LYS A 178 5.97 -12.31 31.08
C LYS A 178 6.83 -13.55 31.17
N PHE A 179 8.12 -13.39 30.89
CA PHE A 179 9.09 -14.48 31.00
C PHE A 179 10.49 -13.92 31.17
N ARG A 180 11.37 -14.78 31.69
CA ARG A 180 12.77 -14.48 31.89
C ARG A 180 13.60 -15.16 30.83
N TYR A 181 14.40 -14.37 30.10
CA TYR A 181 15.24 -14.85 29.01
C TYR A 181 16.60 -14.18 29.04
N SER A 182 17.68 -14.93 28.73
CA SER A 182 19.01 -14.34 28.53
C SER A 182 19.41 -14.45 27.06
N MET A 183 19.66 -13.32 26.44
CA MET A 183 20.36 -13.28 25.14
C MET A 183 21.85 -13.59 25.39
N GLN A 184 22.54 -14.16 24.37
CA GLN A 184 23.97 -14.43 24.41
C GLN A 184 24.72 -13.22 25.00
N ASP A 185 25.53 -13.49 26.04
CA ASP A 185 26.38 -12.51 26.73
C ASP A 185 25.69 -11.43 27.61
N SER A 186 24.38 -11.47 27.81
CA SER A 186 23.68 -10.52 28.68
C SER A 186 23.10 -11.19 29.95
N LYS A 187 22.98 -10.40 31.05
CA LYS A 187 22.24 -10.81 32.23
C LYS A 187 20.81 -11.15 31.89
N ASP A 188 20.21 -12.11 32.61
CA ASP A 188 18.79 -12.45 32.49
C ASP A 188 17.92 -11.18 32.55
N MET A 189 17.02 -11.03 31.58
CA MET A 189 16.08 -9.92 31.49
C MET A 189 14.65 -10.43 31.51
N THR A 190 13.76 -9.65 32.10
CA THR A 190 12.32 -9.90 32.07
C THR A 190 11.74 -9.25 30.83
N ILE A 191 11.03 -10.04 30.05
CA ILE A 191 10.37 -9.62 28.81
C ILE A 191 8.87 -9.66 29.04
N THR A 192 8.19 -8.59 28.66
CA THR A 192 6.74 -8.47 28.64
C THR A 192 6.26 -8.43 27.19
N GLY A 193 5.27 -9.25 26.89
CA GLY A 193 4.71 -9.36 25.55
C GLY A 193 3.28 -9.89 25.55
N ILE A 194 2.78 -10.18 24.38
CA ILE A 194 1.46 -10.76 24.16
C ILE A 194 1.55 -12.03 23.33
N VAL A 195 0.57 -12.90 23.49
CA VAL A 195 0.34 -14.02 22.57
C VAL A 195 -0.17 -13.47 21.25
N PHE A 196 0.70 -13.37 20.26
CA PHE A 196 0.35 -12.82 18.95
C PHE A 196 -0.44 -13.82 18.11
N ASP A 197 -0.01 -15.09 18.13
CA ASP A 197 -0.70 -16.15 17.40
C ASP A 197 -0.53 -17.51 18.09
N THR A 198 -1.43 -18.46 17.79
CA THR A 198 -1.37 -19.83 18.27
C THR A 198 -1.65 -20.79 17.12
N TYR A 199 -0.84 -21.82 17.01
CA TYR A 199 -0.92 -22.79 15.91
C TYR A 199 -0.57 -24.20 16.38
N LEU A 200 -0.92 -25.19 15.57
CA LEU A 200 -0.56 -26.59 15.79
C LEU A 200 0.62 -26.95 14.89
N LEU A 201 1.70 -27.43 15.49
CA LEU A 201 2.84 -27.98 14.77
C LEU A 201 3.09 -29.41 15.28
N ASN A 202 3.04 -30.41 14.39
CA ASN A 202 3.23 -31.83 14.73
C ASN A 202 2.30 -32.30 15.87
N GLN A 203 1.03 -31.90 15.87
CA GLN A 203 0.05 -32.20 16.93
C GLN A 203 0.35 -31.55 18.29
N GLU A 204 1.38 -30.72 18.38
CA GLU A 204 1.70 -29.94 19.57
C GLU A 204 1.19 -28.51 19.42
N LYS A 205 0.72 -27.92 20.53
CA LYS A 205 0.29 -26.52 20.55
C LYS A 205 1.47 -25.60 20.72
N TRP A 206 1.55 -24.60 19.85
CA TRP A 206 2.58 -23.58 19.85
C TRP A 206 1.98 -22.18 19.91
N ALA A 207 2.74 -21.26 20.45
CA ALA A 207 2.40 -19.84 20.45
C ALA A 207 3.56 -19.00 19.92
N LYS A 208 3.23 -17.96 19.15
CA LYS A 208 4.13 -16.84 18.86
C LYS A 208 3.89 -15.75 19.90
N ILE A 209 4.92 -15.34 20.59
CA ILE A 209 4.86 -14.23 21.56
C ILE A 209 5.57 -13.03 20.96
N LEU A 210 4.86 -11.92 20.89
CA LEU A 210 5.39 -10.62 20.46
C LEU A 210 5.80 -9.82 21.70
N GLN A 211 7.06 -9.42 21.76
CA GLN A 211 7.55 -8.47 22.75
C GLN A 211 7.03 -7.07 22.43
N LEU A 212 6.34 -6.43 23.38
CA LEU A 212 5.81 -5.06 23.22
C LEU A 212 6.59 -4.05 24.07
N ALA A 213 7.07 -4.44 25.24
CA ALA A 213 7.85 -3.57 26.11
C ALA A 213 9.35 -3.86 26.03
N ASP A 214 10.17 -2.86 26.32
CA ASP A 214 11.61 -3.04 26.43
C ASP A 214 11.96 -3.96 27.60
N PRO A 215 13.00 -4.82 27.45
CA PRO A 215 13.42 -5.73 28.50
C PRO A 215 13.84 -4.98 29.76
N LYS A 216 13.27 -5.37 30.90
CA LYS A 216 13.58 -4.77 32.21
C LYS A 216 14.42 -5.74 33.06
N LYS A 217 15.34 -5.20 33.88
CA LYS A 217 16.01 -5.97 34.91
C LYS A 217 15.11 -5.99 36.14
N GLU A 218 14.21 -6.95 36.22
CA GLU A 218 13.36 -7.17 37.39
C GLU A 218 13.72 -8.49 38.04
N ASP A 219 13.85 -8.50 39.37
CA ASP A 219 14.06 -9.72 40.15
C ASP A 219 12.72 -10.44 40.32
N LEU A 220 12.24 -11.05 39.26
CA LEU A 220 11.03 -11.85 39.32
C LEU A 220 11.36 -13.31 39.64
N LYS A 221 10.53 -13.93 40.49
CA LYS A 221 10.59 -15.36 40.84
C LYS A 221 10.22 -16.30 39.68
N PHE A 222 10.36 -15.88 38.45
CA PHE A 222 10.04 -16.70 37.28
C PHE A 222 11.21 -17.60 36.89
N GLU A 223 10.88 -18.84 36.57
CA GLU A 223 11.88 -19.75 36.03
C GLU A 223 12.33 -19.28 34.64
N LYS A 224 13.61 -19.50 34.36
CA LYS A 224 14.22 -19.14 33.08
C LYS A 224 13.59 -19.93 31.95
N ASN A 225 13.31 -19.27 30.81
CA ASN A 225 12.70 -19.83 29.60
C ASN A 225 11.24 -20.32 29.76
N ILE A 226 10.62 -20.12 30.90
CA ILE A 226 9.20 -20.43 31.09
C ILE A 226 8.37 -19.15 30.93
N VAL A 227 7.30 -19.27 30.18
CA VAL A 227 6.38 -18.17 29.91
C VAL A 227 5.20 -18.26 30.84
N TYR A 228 4.86 -17.15 31.49
CA TYR A 228 3.76 -17.04 32.44
C TYR A 228 2.69 -16.08 31.93
N LYS A 229 1.43 -16.51 32.06
CA LYS A 229 0.29 -15.61 31.83
C LYS A 229 0.16 -14.65 33.00
N ILE A 230 -0.02 -13.38 32.67
CA ILE A 230 -0.26 -12.34 33.66
C ILE A 230 -1.66 -11.81 33.47
N PRO A 231 -2.42 -11.58 34.57
CA PRO A 231 -3.69 -10.87 34.47
C PRO A 231 -3.43 -9.48 33.86
N ALA A 232 -4.00 -9.22 32.71
CA ALA A 232 -3.99 -7.88 32.16
C ALA A 232 -4.94 -7.02 33.00
N ASN A 233 -4.40 -6.01 33.68
CA ASN A 233 -5.19 -4.89 34.18
C ASN A 233 -5.27 -3.82 33.09
N ASP A 234 -6.26 -2.91 33.18
CA ASP A 234 -6.47 -1.86 32.20
C ASP A 234 -5.25 -0.94 32.04
N GLU A 235 -4.46 -0.74 33.11
CA GLU A 235 -3.23 0.06 33.05
C GLU A 235 -2.16 -0.59 32.19
N LEU A 236 -1.92 -1.90 32.38
CA LEU A 236 -0.93 -2.65 31.58
C LEU A 236 -1.35 -2.77 30.11
N ALA A 237 -2.64 -2.95 29.84
CA ALA A 237 -3.17 -2.98 28.49
C ALA A 237 -2.95 -1.65 27.75
N LYS A 238 -3.16 -0.54 28.45
CA LYS A 238 -2.89 0.82 27.94
C LYS A 238 -1.39 1.08 27.75
N GLU A 239 -0.54 0.70 28.74
CA GLU A 239 0.92 0.84 28.65
C GLU A 239 1.46 0.10 27.41
N LEU A 240 0.96 -1.11 27.15
CA LEU A 240 1.36 -1.93 26.02
C LEU A 240 0.64 -1.58 24.70
N LYS A 241 -0.29 -0.63 24.71
CA LYS A 241 -1.11 -0.23 23.54
C LYS A 241 -1.77 -1.42 22.84
N ILE A 242 -2.27 -2.41 23.62
CA ILE A 242 -2.78 -3.68 23.07
C ILE A 242 -4.00 -3.45 22.18
N ASP A 243 -4.87 -2.51 22.55
CA ASP A 243 -6.08 -2.19 21.79
C ASP A 243 -5.81 -1.45 20.48
N GLU A 244 -4.66 -0.79 20.40
CA GLU A 244 -4.20 -0.06 19.22
C GLU A 244 -3.36 -0.96 18.27
N LEU A 245 -2.95 -2.16 18.71
CA LEU A 245 -2.09 -3.04 17.91
C LEU A 245 -2.80 -3.49 16.64
N ALA A 246 -2.34 -2.99 15.48
CA ALA A 246 -2.82 -3.41 14.17
C ALA A 246 -2.15 -4.72 13.72
N GLY A 247 -0.84 -4.86 13.92
CA GLY A 247 -0.14 -6.05 13.47
C GLY A 247 1.38 -5.95 13.62
N VAL A 248 2.09 -6.71 12.82
CA VAL A 248 3.56 -6.72 12.74
C VAL A 248 4.03 -6.64 11.30
N ILE A 249 5.15 -5.95 11.08
CA ILE A 249 5.77 -5.86 9.76
C ILE A 249 6.24 -7.24 9.29
N ILE A 250 5.94 -7.56 8.02
CA ILE A 250 6.38 -8.79 7.34
C ILE A 250 7.38 -8.47 6.23
N ASP A 251 7.87 -9.51 5.55
CA ASP A 251 8.76 -9.42 4.40
C ASP A 251 8.12 -8.69 3.22
N GLY A 252 8.95 -8.21 2.29
CA GLY A 252 8.51 -7.39 1.15
C GLY A 252 8.25 -5.91 1.49
N SER A 253 8.50 -5.48 2.73
CA SER A 253 8.46 -4.08 3.12
C SER A 253 9.66 -3.30 2.58
N THR A 254 9.44 -2.04 2.21
CA THR A 254 10.45 -1.11 1.67
C THR A 254 10.51 0.18 2.50
N ILE A 255 11.42 1.09 2.20
CA ILE A 255 11.51 2.39 2.88
C ILE A 255 10.19 3.18 2.77
N GLY A 256 9.56 3.17 1.61
CA GLY A 256 8.33 3.95 1.35
C GLY A 256 7.03 3.22 1.66
N LYS A 257 7.08 1.90 1.84
CA LYS A 257 5.88 1.08 2.02
C LYS A 257 6.14 -0.09 2.96
N ILE A 258 5.24 -0.30 3.92
CA ILE A 258 5.26 -1.48 4.76
C ILE A 258 4.14 -2.45 4.38
N LYS A 259 4.45 -3.73 4.49
CA LYS A 259 3.49 -4.82 4.57
C LYS A 259 3.44 -5.31 6.00
N PHE A 260 2.26 -5.59 6.49
CA PHE A 260 2.10 -6.06 7.86
C PHE A 260 1.03 -7.16 7.96
N GLU A 261 1.30 -8.15 8.80
CA GLU A 261 0.31 -9.16 9.17
C GLU A 261 -0.70 -8.54 10.12
N TYR A 262 -1.96 -8.47 9.70
CA TYR A 262 -3.04 -7.85 10.48
C TYR A 262 -3.56 -8.81 11.55
N SER A 263 -3.65 -8.34 12.79
CA SER A 263 -3.92 -9.20 13.94
C SER A 263 -5.40 -9.56 14.17
N LYS A 264 -6.34 -8.96 13.45
CA LYS A 264 -7.80 -9.16 13.60
C LYS A 264 -8.39 -8.93 15.00
N LYS A 265 -7.70 -8.24 15.90
CA LYS A 265 -8.31 -7.89 17.19
C LYS A 265 -9.43 -6.87 16.99
N ASN A 266 -9.19 -5.90 16.12
CA ASN A 266 -10.11 -4.84 15.73
C ASN A 266 -10.35 -4.97 14.22
N ASP A 267 -11.54 -5.40 13.82
CA ASP A 267 -11.92 -5.54 12.41
C ASP A 267 -12.27 -4.20 11.73
N ASP A 268 -11.82 -3.07 12.30
CA ASP A 268 -12.17 -1.71 11.88
C ASP A 268 -11.07 -0.99 11.10
N LEU A 269 -9.97 -1.66 10.76
CA LEU A 269 -8.90 -1.06 9.96
C LEU A 269 -9.38 -0.80 8.54
N GLN A 270 -9.37 0.47 8.14
CA GLN A 270 -9.86 0.94 6.85
C GLN A 270 -8.76 1.62 6.05
N GLU A 271 -8.98 1.73 4.75
CA GLU A 271 -8.16 2.56 3.86
C GLU A 271 -8.15 4.01 4.33
N GLY A 272 -6.96 4.60 4.38
CA GLY A 272 -6.77 5.95 4.89
C GLY A 272 -6.43 6.03 6.39
N ASP A 273 -6.64 4.97 7.18
CA ASP A 273 -6.29 4.95 8.60
C ASP A 273 -4.80 5.20 8.84
N LEU A 274 -4.51 5.86 9.95
CA LEU A 274 -3.15 6.18 10.35
C LEU A 274 -2.56 5.08 11.23
N LEU A 275 -1.38 4.62 10.85
CA LEU A 275 -0.57 3.69 11.61
C LEU A 275 0.67 4.38 12.16
N GLU A 276 1.07 3.98 13.35
CA GLU A 276 2.26 4.46 14.05
C GLU A 276 3.19 3.29 14.36
N LEU A 277 4.48 3.52 14.24
CA LEU A 277 5.53 2.65 14.77
C LEU A 277 6.68 3.46 15.33
N SER A 278 7.40 2.87 16.27
CA SER A 278 8.55 3.50 16.93
C SER A 278 9.87 2.93 16.37
N VAL A 279 10.79 3.83 16.01
CA VAL A 279 12.15 3.50 15.56
C VAL A 279 13.14 4.30 16.41
N GLY A 280 13.70 3.66 17.44
CA GLY A 280 14.39 4.37 18.50
C GLY A 280 13.44 5.34 19.21
N ASP A 281 13.85 6.61 19.34
CA ASP A 281 13.04 7.66 19.97
C ASP A 281 12.09 8.38 18.99
N ARG A 282 12.02 7.91 17.73
CA ARG A 282 11.21 8.54 16.68
C ARG A 282 9.89 7.82 16.46
N ARG A 283 8.83 8.60 16.22
CA ARG A 283 7.51 8.12 15.82
C ARG A 283 7.36 8.27 14.30
N LEU A 284 7.16 7.16 13.62
CA LEU A 284 6.94 7.13 12.18
C LEU A 284 5.49 6.80 11.89
N PHE A 285 4.90 7.57 11.00
CA PHE A 285 3.52 7.42 10.58
C PHE A 285 3.43 6.82 9.19
N TYR A 286 2.47 5.92 9.03
CA TYR A 286 2.13 5.26 7.77
C TYR A 286 0.62 5.33 7.57
N GLN A 287 0.18 5.37 6.33
CA GLN A 287 -1.24 5.40 5.99
C GLN A 287 -1.62 4.13 5.24
N VAL A 288 -2.70 3.48 5.67
CA VAL A 288 -3.20 2.25 5.04
C VAL A 288 -3.71 2.55 3.63
N VAL A 289 -3.26 1.78 2.66
CA VAL A 289 -3.63 1.93 1.24
C VAL A 289 -4.25 0.68 0.65
N GLY A 290 -4.20 -0.45 1.36
CA GLY A 290 -4.81 -1.68 0.88
C GLY A 290 -4.52 -2.87 1.77
N GLY A 291 -5.05 -4.01 1.37
CA GLY A 291 -4.79 -5.28 2.04
C GLY A 291 -5.31 -6.46 1.22
N VAL A 292 -4.71 -7.61 1.45
CA VAL A 292 -5.04 -8.86 0.77
C VAL A 292 -5.23 -9.97 1.81
N THR A 293 -6.26 -10.77 1.65
CA THR A 293 -6.43 -11.98 2.45
C THR A 293 -5.70 -13.13 1.76
N GLU A 294 -4.68 -13.69 2.42
CA GLU A 294 -3.93 -14.82 1.92
C GLU A 294 -4.21 -16.08 2.73
N LYS A 295 -4.19 -17.23 2.05
CA LYS A 295 -4.26 -18.54 2.67
C LYS A 295 -2.87 -18.90 3.21
N GLU A 296 -2.78 -19.24 4.51
CA GLU A 296 -1.51 -19.69 5.08
C GLU A 296 -1.09 -21.03 4.42
N LYS A 297 0.07 -21.04 3.79
CA LYS A 297 0.63 -22.21 3.11
C LYS A 297 1.35 -23.18 4.06
N LEU A 298 1.04 -23.19 5.35
CA LEU A 298 1.53 -24.17 6.28
C LEU A 298 0.81 -25.50 6.05
N GLU A 299 1.45 -26.36 5.27
CA GLU A 299 1.03 -27.74 4.97
C GLU A 299 -0.47 -27.93 4.71
N ALA A 300 -0.81 -28.64 3.65
CA ALA A 300 -2.13 -28.83 3.03
C ALA A 300 -3.34 -29.18 3.95
N ARG A 301 -3.28 -28.93 5.23
CA ARG A 301 -4.31 -29.24 6.23
C ARG A 301 -4.69 -28.09 7.16
N ASN A 302 -3.98 -26.95 7.13
CA ASN A 302 -4.33 -25.77 7.94
C ASN A 302 -4.90 -24.68 7.03
N GLU A 303 -6.22 -24.48 7.10
CA GLU A 303 -6.94 -23.46 6.34
C GLU A 303 -7.03 -22.11 7.08
N THR A 304 -6.12 -21.82 7.99
CA THR A 304 -6.06 -20.51 8.64
C THR A 304 -5.47 -19.50 7.66
N GLY A 305 -6.28 -18.53 7.27
CA GLY A 305 -5.83 -17.38 6.48
C GLY A 305 -5.32 -16.26 7.38
N PHE A 306 -4.45 -15.43 6.86
CA PHE A 306 -4.06 -14.16 7.47
C PHE A 306 -4.36 -13.03 6.49
N ILE A 307 -4.51 -11.81 7.01
CA ILE A 307 -4.69 -10.61 6.21
C ILE A 307 -3.37 -9.87 6.19
N GLU A 308 -2.85 -9.63 5.00
CA GLU A 308 -1.75 -8.69 4.80
C GLU A 308 -2.32 -7.30 4.56
N GLY A 309 -1.93 -6.33 5.39
CA GLY A 309 -2.18 -4.91 5.14
C GLY A 309 -0.99 -4.27 4.44
N GLU A 310 -1.26 -3.27 3.62
CA GLU A 310 -0.27 -2.42 2.99
C GLU A 310 -0.45 -0.97 3.44
N ALA A 311 0.66 -0.31 3.83
CA ALA A 311 0.62 1.10 4.21
C ALA A 311 1.84 1.86 3.67
N VAL A 312 1.62 3.09 3.22
CA VAL A 312 2.67 3.98 2.70
C VAL A 312 3.18 4.92 3.77
N GLN A 313 4.47 5.23 3.73
CA GLN A 313 5.09 6.11 4.70
C GLN A 313 4.64 7.56 4.48
N LEU A 314 4.07 8.18 5.52
CA LEU A 314 3.94 9.63 5.62
C LEU A 314 5.23 10.25 6.19
N GLY A 315 5.85 9.59 7.17
CA GLY A 315 7.10 10.00 7.79
C GLY A 315 6.96 10.41 9.24
N GLU A 316 7.87 11.23 9.74
CA GLU A 316 7.87 11.81 11.07
C GLU A 316 7.10 13.13 11.06
N TRP A 317 6.21 13.34 12.03
CA TRP A 317 5.49 14.61 12.17
C TRP A 317 6.38 15.68 12.81
N GLN A 318 6.46 16.84 12.18
CA GLN A 318 7.21 18.01 12.65
C GLN A 318 6.25 19.10 13.11
N ASN A 319 6.16 19.32 14.40
CA ASN A 319 5.23 20.32 14.99
C ASN A 319 5.54 21.76 14.57
N ASP A 320 6.81 22.10 14.38
CA ASP A 320 7.26 23.43 13.96
C ASP A 320 6.88 23.77 12.51
N LYS A 321 6.79 22.78 11.65
CA LYS A 321 6.47 22.92 10.22
C LYS A 321 5.09 22.43 9.85
N LEU A 322 4.37 21.83 10.79
CA LEU A 322 3.05 21.22 10.58
C LEU A 322 3.04 20.28 9.38
N SER A 323 4.07 19.47 9.27
CA SER A 323 4.33 18.65 8.09
C SER A 323 4.90 17.29 8.42
N PHE A 324 4.61 16.31 7.58
CA PHE A 324 5.29 15.03 7.58
C PHE A 324 6.62 15.10 6.84
N GLN A 325 7.68 14.64 7.47
CA GLN A 325 9.00 14.50 6.83
C GLN A 325 9.36 13.04 6.65
N LYS A 326 9.67 12.65 5.42
CA LYS A 326 10.08 11.29 5.06
C LYS A 326 11.34 10.88 5.82
N PHE A 327 11.32 9.66 6.34
CA PHE A 327 12.46 9.09 7.06
C PHE A 327 12.97 7.83 6.34
N GLY A 328 14.26 7.82 6.00
CA GLY A 328 14.89 6.77 5.22
C GLY A 328 15.21 5.49 5.99
N TRP A 329 14.28 5.01 6.82
CA TRP A 329 14.45 3.79 7.59
C TRP A 329 14.06 2.56 6.77
N VAL A 330 14.88 1.50 6.86
CA VAL A 330 14.56 0.19 6.28
C VAL A 330 13.75 -0.60 7.31
N PRO A 331 12.50 -0.97 7.01
CA PRO A 331 11.64 -1.68 7.94
C PRO A 331 12.22 -3.02 8.40
N SER A 332 12.19 -3.26 9.72
CA SER A 332 12.60 -4.53 10.31
C SER A 332 11.39 -5.45 10.45
N ILE A 333 11.52 -6.71 10.04
CA ILE A 333 10.48 -7.74 10.21
C ILE A 333 10.11 -7.87 11.70
N ASN A 334 8.82 -8.14 11.95
CA ASN A 334 8.25 -8.29 13.30
C ASN A 334 8.28 -7.00 14.15
N THR A 335 8.43 -5.83 13.55
CA THR A 335 8.21 -4.57 14.25
C THR A 335 6.71 -4.38 14.46
N PRO A 336 6.23 -4.12 15.70
CA PRO A 336 4.81 -3.85 15.96
C PRO A 336 4.35 -2.58 15.27
N VAL A 337 3.13 -2.60 14.76
CA VAL A 337 2.45 -1.48 14.11
C VAL A 337 1.16 -1.22 14.85
N PHE A 338 0.92 0.04 15.22
CA PHE A 338 -0.24 0.45 16.00
C PHE A 338 -1.14 1.38 15.19
N LYS A 339 -2.46 1.23 15.30
CA LYS A 339 -3.42 2.21 14.81
C LYS A 339 -3.41 3.41 15.76
N THR A 340 -3.43 4.62 15.23
CA THR A 340 -3.40 5.83 16.06
C THR A 340 -4.34 6.90 15.54
N THR A 341 -4.91 7.66 16.46
CA THR A 341 -5.65 8.89 16.17
C THR A 341 -4.74 10.13 16.25
N ALA A 342 -3.50 9.95 16.74
CA ALA A 342 -2.53 11.01 16.96
C ALA A 342 -3.09 12.19 17.77
N SER A 343 -4.05 11.93 18.67
CA SER A 343 -4.73 12.96 19.49
C SER A 343 -3.80 13.66 20.51
N ASP A 344 -2.62 13.12 20.74
CA ASP A 344 -1.56 13.72 21.57
C ASP A 344 -0.77 14.82 20.84
N ILE A 345 -0.95 14.99 19.54
CA ILE A 345 -0.30 16.01 18.73
C ILE A 345 -1.13 17.28 18.78
N ALA A 346 -0.56 18.34 19.38
CA ALA A 346 -1.20 19.65 19.42
C ALA A 346 -1.24 20.27 18.01
N VAL A 347 -2.41 20.73 17.60
CA VAL A 347 -2.63 21.41 16.32
C VAL A 347 -2.77 22.91 16.56
N GLN A 348 -2.03 23.73 15.80
CA GLN A 348 -2.13 25.17 15.83
C GLN A 348 -3.18 25.67 14.84
N GLU A 349 -3.72 26.87 15.06
CA GLU A 349 -4.54 27.55 14.08
C GLU A 349 -3.70 28.03 12.88
N PHE A 350 -4.29 27.98 11.70
CA PHE A 350 -3.65 28.36 10.44
C PHE A 350 -4.17 29.72 9.98
N SER A 351 -3.27 30.51 9.41
CA SER A 351 -3.61 31.78 8.77
C SER A 351 -3.04 31.83 7.35
N TYR A 352 -3.77 32.50 6.47
CA TYR A 352 -3.31 32.70 5.09
C TYR A 352 -1.83 33.15 5.03
N PRO A 353 -0.99 32.60 4.14
CA PRO A 353 -1.32 31.72 3.01
C PRO A 353 -1.47 30.23 3.35
N ASP A 354 -1.22 29.80 4.59
CA ASP A 354 -1.43 28.43 5.00
C ASP A 354 -2.93 28.18 5.29
N TYR A 355 -3.45 27.09 4.72
CA TYR A 355 -4.85 26.70 4.83
C TYR A 355 -4.97 25.23 5.13
N GLN A 356 -5.87 24.87 6.05
CA GLN A 356 -6.18 23.48 6.33
C GLN A 356 -7.15 22.93 5.28
N LEU A 357 -6.63 22.10 4.35
CA LEU A 357 -7.47 21.41 3.37
C LEU A 357 -8.43 20.41 4.00
N GLY A 358 -7.94 19.69 5.00
CA GLY A 358 -8.66 18.63 5.66
C GLY A 358 -7.83 18.00 6.76
N LYS A 359 -8.13 16.74 7.10
CA LYS A 359 -7.42 15.95 8.10
C LYS A 359 -7.06 14.58 7.53
N VAL A 360 -6.07 13.93 8.11
CA VAL A 360 -5.89 12.48 7.88
C VAL A 360 -7.14 11.76 8.42
N PRO A 361 -7.76 10.84 7.66
CA PRO A 361 -8.99 10.18 8.07
C PRO A 361 -8.92 9.58 9.48
N ASN A 362 -9.99 9.72 10.23
CA ASN A 362 -10.12 9.23 11.62
C ASN A 362 -9.08 9.78 12.61
N THR A 363 -8.47 10.94 12.30
CA THR A 363 -7.49 11.61 13.17
C THR A 363 -7.79 13.10 13.29
N ASP A 364 -7.06 13.79 14.17
CA ASP A 364 -7.06 15.24 14.25
C ASP A 364 -5.87 15.90 13.53
N LEU A 365 -5.00 15.11 12.88
CA LEU A 365 -3.85 15.62 12.16
C LEU A 365 -4.27 16.36 10.89
N PRO A 366 -3.93 17.66 10.77
CA PRO A 366 -4.32 18.47 9.63
C PRO A 366 -3.47 18.18 8.40
N SER A 367 -4.10 18.28 7.24
CA SER A 367 -3.40 18.44 5.97
C SER A 367 -3.38 19.92 5.60
N VAL A 368 -2.20 20.50 5.54
CA VAL A 368 -2.01 21.94 5.33
C VAL A 368 -1.45 22.19 3.95
N ILE A 369 -1.98 23.21 3.28
CA ILE A 369 -1.51 23.70 1.98
C ILE A 369 -1.15 25.18 2.08
N ASN A 370 -0.07 25.58 1.41
CA ASN A 370 0.21 26.97 1.14
C ASN A 370 -0.50 27.41 -0.15
N LEU A 371 -1.62 28.14 -0.01
CA LEU A 371 -2.45 28.52 -1.15
C LEU A 371 -1.74 29.44 -2.13
N SER A 372 -0.91 30.38 -1.66
CA SER A 372 -0.15 31.26 -2.55
C SER A 372 0.83 30.46 -3.41
N GLU A 373 1.51 29.47 -2.82
CA GLU A 373 2.41 28.57 -3.54
C GLU A 373 1.65 27.65 -4.49
N ALA A 374 0.51 27.10 -4.05
CA ALA A 374 -0.32 26.22 -4.86
C ALA A 374 -0.78 26.90 -6.16
N ILE A 375 -1.31 28.11 -6.04
CA ILE A 375 -1.79 28.85 -7.22
C ILE A 375 -0.63 29.31 -8.10
N SER A 376 0.43 29.87 -7.53
CA SER A 376 1.58 30.32 -8.33
C SER A 376 2.27 29.20 -9.13
N HIS A 377 2.16 27.95 -8.69
CA HIS A 377 2.73 26.78 -9.36
C HIS A 377 1.68 25.87 -10.01
N HIS A 378 0.49 26.37 -10.19
CA HIS A 378 -0.68 25.71 -10.75
C HIS A 378 -1.15 24.49 -9.93
N MET A 379 -2.46 24.44 -9.74
CA MET A 379 -3.13 23.40 -8.97
C MET A 379 -4.19 22.70 -9.81
N ALA A 380 -4.34 21.38 -9.62
CA ALA A 380 -5.37 20.60 -10.28
C ALA A 380 -6.28 19.90 -9.25
N LEU A 381 -7.59 19.95 -9.48
CA LEU A 381 -8.64 19.21 -8.76
C LEU A 381 -9.26 18.19 -9.73
N LEU A 382 -8.99 16.93 -9.53
CA LEU A 382 -9.31 15.86 -10.49
C LEU A 382 -10.19 14.78 -9.85
N GLY A 383 -11.19 14.27 -10.55
CA GLY A 383 -12.05 13.17 -10.07
C GLY A 383 -13.48 13.26 -10.58
N VAL A 384 -14.31 12.27 -10.27
CA VAL A 384 -15.68 12.17 -10.78
C VAL A 384 -16.64 13.21 -10.19
N THR A 385 -17.80 13.38 -10.80
CA THR A 385 -18.86 14.28 -10.33
C THR A 385 -19.32 13.89 -8.92
N GLY A 386 -19.66 14.89 -8.11
CA GLY A 386 -20.17 14.68 -6.74
C GLY A 386 -19.13 14.28 -5.70
N SER A 387 -17.85 14.19 -6.07
CA SER A 387 -16.76 13.79 -5.15
C SER A 387 -16.29 14.90 -4.18
N GLY A 388 -16.63 16.18 -4.44
CA GLY A 388 -16.27 17.33 -3.61
C GLY A 388 -15.39 18.38 -4.29
N LYS A 389 -15.07 18.25 -5.59
CA LYS A 389 -14.20 19.18 -6.33
C LYS A 389 -14.70 20.64 -6.30
N SER A 390 -15.95 20.87 -6.69
CA SER A 390 -16.53 22.24 -6.77
C SER A 390 -16.62 22.85 -5.37
N TYR A 391 -16.91 22.05 -4.33
CA TYR A 391 -16.85 22.51 -2.94
C TYR A 391 -15.45 23.03 -2.59
N LEU A 392 -14.41 22.22 -2.82
CA LEU A 392 -13.03 22.62 -2.53
C LEU A 392 -12.57 23.81 -3.37
N ALA A 393 -12.97 23.87 -4.65
CA ALA A 393 -12.65 24.99 -5.53
C ALA A 393 -13.18 26.31 -4.99
N ARG A 394 -14.44 26.34 -4.53
CA ARG A 394 -15.04 27.53 -3.90
C ARG A 394 -14.33 27.96 -2.64
N GLU A 395 -14.01 27.01 -1.78
CA GLU A 395 -13.23 27.29 -0.56
C GLU A 395 -11.88 27.93 -0.90
N ILE A 396 -11.14 27.37 -1.85
CA ILE A 396 -9.86 27.91 -2.30
C ILE A 396 -10.05 29.34 -2.86
N ILE A 397 -11.03 29.56 -3.74
CA ILE A 397 -11.34 30.88 -4.32
C ILE A 397 -11.64 31.88 -3.22
N ASN A 398 -12.46 31.51 -2.23
CA ASN A 398 -12.81 32.38 -1.10
C ASN A 398 -11.59 32.77 -0.26
N GLN A 399 -10.63 31.91 -0.11
CA GLN A 399 -9.40 32.20 0.63
C GLN A 399 -8.43 33.09 -0.16
N ILE A 400 -8.19 32.78 -1.45
CA ILE A 400 -7.20 33.50 -2.27
C ILE A 400 -7.65 34.88 -2.70
N LYS A 401 -8.98 35.14 -2.79
CA LYS A 401 -9.52 36.45 -3.24
C LYS A 401 -9.08 37.62 -2.36
N THR A 402 -8.49 37.37 -1.21
CA THR A 402 -8.00 38.40 -0.29
C THR A 402 -6.79 39.18 -0.85
N ASP A 403 -5.94 38.51 -1.64
CA ASP A 403 -4.72 39.11 -2.19
C ASP A 403 -4.47 38.78 -3.67
N THR A 404 -5.34 37.99 -4.29
CA THR A 404 -5.19 37.46 -5.66
C THR A 404 -6.42 37.74 -6.47
N LYS A 405 -6.26 38.30 -7.67
CA LYS A 405 -7.35 38.43 -8.63
C LYS A 405 -7.74 37.07 -9.17
N VAL A 406 -9.04 36.80 -9.29
CA VAL A 406 -9.56 35.51 -9.74
C VAL A 406 -10.43 35.70 -10.98
N VAL A 407 -10.15 34.97 -12.05
CA VAL A 407 -11.00 34.87 -13.23
C VAL A 407 -11.48 33.45 -13.37
N CYS A 408 -12.77 33.21 -13.15
CA CYS A 408 -13.40 31.91 -13.35
C CYS A 408 -13.87 31.79 -14.80
N VAL A 409 -13.32 30.84 -15.55
CA VAL A 409 -13.82 30.44 -16.85
C VAL A 409 -14.90 29.41 -16.62
N ASP A 410 -16.16 29.85 -16.80
CA ASP A 410 -17.34 29.09 -16.42
C ASP A 410 -18.31 28.97 -17.57
N PHE A 411 -18.52 27.75 -18.06
CA PHE A 411 -19.46 27.45 -19.14
C PHE A 411 -20.86 27.06 -18.63
N ASN A 412 -20.93 26.64 -17.35
CA ASN A 412 -22.14 26.05 -16.76
C ASN A 412 -22.89 27.02 -15.83
N LYS A 413 -22.36 28.23 -15.64
CA LYS A 413 -22.88 29.26 -14.71
C LYS A 413 -22.90 28.82 -13.23
N GLU A 414 -22.05 27.85 -12.85
CA GLU A 414 -21.99 27.37 -11.46
C GLU A 414 -21.38 28.42 -10.53
N PHE A 415 -20.28 29.07 -10.91
CA PHE A 415 -19.60 30.05 -10.07
C PHE A 415 -20.40 31.33 -9.86
N ILE A 416 -21.20 31.75 -10.84
CA ILE A 416 -22.08 32.93 -10.72
C ILE A 416 -23.14 32.69 -9.62
N THR A 417 -23.65 31.47 -9.50
CA THR A 417 -24.71 31.14 -8.54
C THR A 417 -24.20 30.80 -7.16
N GLU A 418 -22.99 30.31 -7.06
CA GLU A 418 -22.48 29.68 -5.83
C GLU A 418 -21.42 30.52 -5.06
N LEU A 419 -20.79 31.53 -5.70
CA LEU A 419 -19.82 32.40 -5.03
C LEU A 419 -20.50 33.60 -4.38
N THR A 420 -19.98 34.01 -3.21
CA THR A 420 -20.46 35.17 -2.46
C THR A 420 -19.32 36.18 -2.23
N PRO A 421 -19.46 37.47 -2.62
CA PRO A 421 -20.58 38.03 -3.39
C PRO A 421 -20.65 37.46 -4.81
N THR A 422 -21.84 37.50 -5.41
CA THR A 422 -22.05 37.04 -6.79
C THR A 422 -21.11 37.76 -7.79
N PRO A 423 -20.19 37.04 -8.43
CA PRO A 423 -19.26 37.66 -9.36
C PRO A 423 -19.99 38.14 -10.65
N THR A 424 -19.52 39.23 -11.19
CA THR A 424 -20.02 39.72 -12.47
C THR A 424 -19.11 39.27 -13.61
N ASN A 425 -19.66 39.22 -14.84
CA ASN A 425 -18.88 38.91 -16.03
C ASN A 425 -17.78 39.96 -16.28
N ILE A 426 -16.56 39.50 -16.61
CA ILE A 426 -15.44 40.40 -16.93
C ILE A 426 -15.68 41.18 -18.22
N ILE A 427 -16.42 40.61 -19.18
CA ILE A 427 -16.83 41.22 -20.43
C ILE A 427 -18.35 41.36 -20.39
N SER A 428 -18.87 42.58 -20.47
CA SER A 428 -20.32 42.76 -20.50
C SER A 428 -20.95 42.12 -21.76
N ASP A 429 -22.21 41.65 -21.66
CA ASP A 429 -22.89 40.87 -22.71
C ASP A 429 -22.89 41.59 -24.05
N ASP A 430 -23.13 42.91 -24.05
CA ASP A 430 -23.09 43.72 -25.29
C ASP A 430 -21.73 43.74 -25.95
N LYS A 431 -20.65 43.78 -25.17
CA LYS A 431 -19.28 43.75 -25.67
C LYS A 431 -18.92 42.35 -26.15
N ALA A 432 -19.28 41.33 -25.38
CA ALA A 432 -19.06 39.93 -25.70
C ALA A 432 -19.71 39.57 -27.05
N LYS A 433 -20.95 40.01 -27.27
CA LYS A 433 -21.66 39.82 -28.55
C LYS A 433 -20.93 40.49 -29.74
N LYS A 434 -20.50 41.73 -29.57
CA LYS A 434 -19.75 42.47 -30.63
C LYS A 434 -18.39 41.79 -30.92
N ILE A 435 -17.73 41.24 -29.93
CA ILE A 435 -16.48 40.50 -30.09
C ILE A 435 -16.74 39.19 -30.86
N SER A 436 -17.78 38.44 -30.48
CA SER A 436 -18.18 37.20 -31.16
C SER A 436 -18.51 37.44 -32.64
N GLU A 437 -19.33 38.47 -32.95
CA GLU A 437 -19.65 38.82 -34.32
C GLU A 437 -18.39 39.15 -35.17
N LYS A 438 -17.38 39.78 -34.56
CA LYS A 438 -16.10 40.04 -35.23
C LYS A 438 -15.28 38.77 -35.47
N ILE A 439 -15.29 37.85 -34.48
CA ILE A 439 -14.60 36.56 -34.60
C ILE A 439 -15.25 35.71 -35.71
N ASP A 440 -16.59 35.65 -35.75
CA ASP A 440 -17.31 34.91 -36.76
C ASP A 440 -17.03 35.50 -38.18
N TRP A 441 -16.97 36.82 -38.29
CA TRP A 441 -16.59 37.45 -39.55
C TRP A 441 -15.15 37.08 -39.94
N ILE A 442 -14.18 37.09 -39.01
CA ILE A 442 -12.78 36.70 -39.24
C ILE A 442 -12.71 35.25 -39.70
N ASN A 443 -13.44 34.35 -39.06
CA ASN A 443 -13.43 32.93 -39.39
C ASN A 443 -14.01 32.69 -40.80
N ASN A 444 -15.12 33.32 -41.13
CA ASN A 444 -15.71 33.26 -42.47
C ASN A 444 -14.75 33.82 -43.53
N GLU A 445 -14.00 34.88 -43.22
CA GLU A 445 -13.02 35.44 -44.13
C GLU A 445 -11.80 34.53 -44.35
N LEU A 446 -11.36 33.85 -43.28
CA LEU A 446 -10.24 32.90 -43.34
C LEU A 446 -10.57 31.59 -44.09
N GLU A 447 -11.84 31.24 -44.22
CA GLU A 447 -12.29 30.11 -45.04
C GLU A 447 -12.19 30.37 -46.54
N LYS A 448 -12.13 31.66 -46.99
CA LYS A 448 -11.93 32.00 -48.40
C LYS A 448 -10.53 31.62 -48.87
N PHE A 449 -10.37 31.44 -50.18
CA PHE A 449 -9.03 31.23 -50.75
C PHE A 449 -8.09 32.40 -50.43
N GLY A 450 -6.83 32.14 -50.14
CA GLY A 450 -5.89 33.10 -49.57
C GLY A 450 -5.70 34.41 -50.37
N ASN A 451 -5.92 34.41 -51.68
CA ASN A 451 -5.93 35.61 -52.54
C ASN A 451 -7.26 36.37 -52.50
N GLN A 452 -8.34 35.81 -51.97
CA GLN A 452 -9.65 36.41 -51.79
C GLN A 452 -9.88 36.93 -50.36
N GLN A 453 -8.94 36.67 -49.44
CA GLN A 453 -9.04 37.12 -48.07
C GLN A 453 -8.69 38.59 -47.93
N ASP A 454 -9.52 39.36 -47.24
CA ASP A 454 -9.20 40.74 -46.87
C ASP A 454 -8.30 40.78 -45.63
N LYS A 455 -7.00 40.57 -45.82
CA LYS A 455 -6.00 40.56 -44.77
C LYS A 455 -5.94 41.87 -43.96
N ILE A 456 -6.28 43.01 -44.58
CA ILE A 456 -6.27 44.32 -43.91
C ILE A 456 -7.44 44.38 -42.91
N GLN A 457 -8.65 44.02 -43.36
CA GLN A 457 -9.80 44.00 -42.46
C GLN A 457 -9.69 42.93 -41.35
N ILE A 458 -9.12 41.77 -41.65
CA ILE A 458 -8.80 40.75 -40.63
C ILE A 458 -7.92 41.37 -39.56
N ALA A 459 -6.80 41.99 -39.94
CA ALA A 459 -5.88 42.61 -38.99
C ALA A 459 -6.53 43.76 -38.18
N THR A 460 -7.35 44.56 -38.82
CA THR A 460 -8.11 45.66 -38.19
C THR A 460 -9.07 45.10 -37.13
N LYS A 461 -9.89 44.11 -37.45
CA LYS A 461 -10.84 43.51 -36.50
C LYS A 461 -10.15 42.78 -35.36
N GLN A 462 -9.03 42.09 -35.64
CA GLN A 462 -8.19 41.51 -34.59
C GLN A 462 -7.65 42.55 -33.62
N GLY A 463 -7.21 43.71 -34.14
CA GLY A 463 -6.79 44.86 -33.33
C GLY A 463 -7.91 45.40 -32.44
N GLU A 464 -9.11 45.57 -33.01
CA GLU A 464 -10.29 46.03 -32.27
C GLU A 464 -10.70 45.08 -31.16
N ILE A 465 -10.69 43.76 -31.42
CA ILE A 465 -10.94 42.72 -30.39
C ILE A 465 -9.90 42.83 -29.27
N LYS A 466 -8.62 42.92 -29.63
CA LYS A 466 -7.54 43.07 -28.70
C LYS A 466 -7.71 44.29 -27.78
N VAL A 467 -8.01 45.45 -28.32
CA VAL A 467 -8.22 46.69 -27.57
C VAL A 467 -9.42 46.55 -26.62
N ALA A 468 -10.54 46.01 -27.12
CA ALA A 468 -11.74 45.80 -26.30
C ALA A 468 -11.47 44.89 -25.11
N LEU A 469 -10.83 43.73 -25.32
CA LEU A 469 -10.47 42.80 -24.26
C LEU A 469 -9.46 43.40 -23.29
N LYS A 470 -8.43 44.10 -23.81
CA LYS A 470 -7.39 44.73 -22.98
C LYS A 470 -7.99 45.75 -22.03
N THR A 471 -8.93 46.57 -22.48
CA THR A 471 -9.60 47.58 -21.65
C THR A 471 -10.32 46.95 -20.46
N GLU A 472 -11.08 45.88 -20.65
CA GLU A 472 -11.83 45.21 -19.60
C GLU A 472 -10.88 44.50 -18.62
N ILE A 473 -9.87 43.81 -19.13
CA ILE A 473 -8.88 43.12 -18.32
C ILE A 473 -8.10 44.10 -17.44
N VAL A 474 -7.62 45.21 -18.00
CA VAL A 474 -6.90 46.24 -17.23
C VAL A 474 -7.80 46.87 -16.17
N SER A 475 -9.04 47.20 -16.54
CA SER A 475 -10.04 47.74 -15.59
C SER A 475 -10.27 46.79 -14.39
N PHE A 476 -10.36 45.49 -14.64
CA PHE A 476 -10.50 44.49 -13.59
C PHE A 476 -9.23 44.39 -12.69
N LEU A 477 -8.06 44.37 -13.31
CA LEU A 477 -6.81 44.25 -12.58
C LEU A 477 -6.52 45.46 -11.68
N ASP A 478 -6.98 46.66 -12.10
CA ASP A 478 -6.81 47.91 -11.33
C ASP A 478 -7.93 48.18 -10.31
N ASN A 479 -9.00 47.42 -10.35
CA ASN A 479 -10.09 47.54 -9.39
C ASN A 479 -9.65 47.05 -8.00
N ALA A 480 -9.69 47.87 -6.96
CA ALA A 480 -9.26 47.49 -5.61
C ALA A 480 -10.31 46.68 -4.83
N THR A 481 -11.58 46.76 -5.20
CA THR A 481 -12.69 46.18 -4.44
C THR A 481 -13.25 44.90 -5.02
N ASP A 482 -13.09 44.69 -6.29
CA ASP A 482 -13.64 43.52 -6.99
C ASP A 482 -12.50 42.57 -7.41
N ASN A 483 -12.38 41.49 -6.70
CA ASN A 483 -11.27 40.54 -6.89
C ASN A 483 -11.68 39.27 -7.62
N ILE A 484 -12.98 39.06 -7.90
CA ILE A 484 -13.47 37.89 -8.62
C ILE A 484 -14.30 38.33 -9.81
N LYS A 485 -13.98 37.83 -10.99
CA LYS A 485 -14.78 37.95 -12.20
C LYS A 485 -15.01 36.60 -12.83
N VAL A 486 -16.12 36.50 -13.56
CA VAL A 486 -16.39 35.33 -14.39
C VAL A 486 -16.13 35.72 -15.87
N PHE A 487 -15.46 34.83 -16.58
CA PHE A 487 -15.39 34.88 -18.02
C PHE A 487 -16.41 33.89 -18.58
N GLU A 488 -17.59 34.39 -18.82
CA GLU A 488 -18.69 33.62 -19.44
C GLU A 488 -18.62 33.75 -20.94
N LEU A 489 -18.87 32.65 -21.62
CA LEU A 489 -18.97 32.68 -23.08
C LEU A 489 -20.36 33.13 -23.48
N PRO A 490 -20.46 34.02 -24.46
CA PRO A 490 -21.76 34.34 -25.05
C PRO A 490 -22.37 33.05 -25.64
N ASP A 491 -23.71 33.00 -25.75
CA ASP A 491 -24.43 31.91 -26.41
C ASP A 491 -23.97 31.76 -27.87
N VAL A 492 -22.87 31.07 -28.07
CA VAL A 492 -22.28 30.79 -29.37
C VAL A 492 -22.68 29.36 -29.74
N SER A 493 -23.46 29.26 -30.79
CA SER A 493 -23.96 27.98 -31.30
C SER A 493 -22.87 27.08 -31.90
N ASN A 494 -21.60 27.50 -31.89
CA ASN A 494 -20.50 26.83 -32.57
C ASN A 494 -19.29 26.67 -31.65
N THR A 495 -18.84 25.42 -31.42
CA THR A 495 -17.67 25.07 -30.60
C THR A 495 -16.39 25.78 -31.06
N THR A 496 -16.21 26.00 -32.35
CA THR A 496 -15.03 26.69 -32.90
C THR A 496 -15.00 28.16 -32.49
N GLY A 497 -16.13 28.85 -32.51
CA GLY A 497 -16.24 30.23 -32.05
C GLY A 497 -15.92 30.40 -30.55
N ILE A 498 -16.36 29.45 -29.74
CA ILE A 498 -16.05 29.39 -28.31
C ILE A 498 -14.53 29.30 -28.10
N LEU A 499 -13.87 28.40 -28.79
CA LEU A 499 -12.45 28.18 -28.70
C LEU A 499 -11.63 29.41 -29.16
N ASP A 500 -12.01 30.05 -30.24
CA ASP A 500 -11.34 31.27 -30.73
C ASP A 500 -11.53 32.46 -29.78
N TYR A 501 -12.74 32.65 -29.24
CA TYR A 501 -13.01 33.70 -28.27
C TYR A 501 -12.15 33.52 -27.01
N THR A 502 -12.09 32.30 -26.48
CA THR A 502 -11.25 31.94 -25.35
C THR A 502 -9.76 32.17 -25.63
N LYS A 503 -9.30 31.83 -26.82
CA LYS A 503 -7.90 32.05 -27.25
C LYS A 503 -7.53 33.53 -27.31
N TYR A 504 -8.41 34.40 -27.86
CA TYR A 504 -8.18 35.84 -27.84
C TYR A 504 -8.10 36.37 -26.42
N PHE A 505 -9.02 35.95 -25.55
CA PHE A 505 -9.04 36.39 -24.14
C PHE A 505 -7.73 36.01 -23.43
N PHE A 506 -7.32 34.74 -23.47
CA PHE A 506 -6.10 34.28 -22.81
C PHE A 506 -4.84 34.94 -23.38
N LYS A 507 -4.78 35.13 -24.69
CA LYS A 507 -3.66 35.82 -25.34
C LYS A 507 -3.52 37.26 -24.83
N VAL A 508 -4.62 38.01 -24.74
CA VAL A 508 -4.62 39.37 -24.27
C VAL A 508 -4.34 39.45 -22.77
N LEU A 509 -4.95 38.56 -21.97
CA LEU A 509 -4.70 38.46 -20.53
C LEU A 509 -3.22 38.25 -20.23
N PHE A 510 -2.59 37.31 -20.94
CA PHE A 510 -1.18 37.02 -20.77
C PHE A 510 -0.27 38.18 -21.23
N GLU A 511 -0.64 38.86 -22.33
CA GLU A 511 0.09 40.03 -22.79
C GLU A 511 0.05 41.19 -21.77
N VAL A 512 -1.11 41.45 -21.16
CA VAL A 512 -1.26 42.43 -20.08
C VAL A 512 -0.43 42.05 -18.86
N ALA A 513 -0.46 40.78 -18.45
CA ALA A 513 0.33 40.31 -17.33
C ALA A 513 1.85 40.48 -17.57
N LYS A 514 2.30 40.19 -18.82
CA LYS A 514 3.67 40.38 -19.23
C LYS A 514 4.09 41.87 -19.25
N GLU A 515 3.25 42.76 -19.81
CA GLU A 515 3.49 44.18 -19.80
C GLU A 515 3.65 44.74 -18.38
N ARG A 516 2.78 44.32 -17.46
CA ARG A 516 2.85 44.70 -16.04
C ARG A 516 4.09 44.22 -15.33
N GLN A 517 4.50 42.99 -15.61
CA GLN A 517 5.75 42.46 -15.07
C GLN A 517 6.96 43.27 -15.52
N ILE A 518 7.01 43.66 -16.80
CA ILE A 518 8.05 44.52 -17.39
C ILE A 518 8.02 45.91 -16.77
N ALA A 519 6.83 46.45 -16.51
CA ALA A 519 6.62 47.75 -15.87
C ALA A 519 6.92 47.78 -14.33
N GLY A 520 7.28 46.62 -13.73
CA GLY A 520 7.56 46.52 -12.31
C GLY A 520 6.29 46.49 -11.42
N THR A 521 5.12 46.30 -11.99
CA THR A 521 3.83 46.13 -11.30
C THR A 521 3.23 44.77 -11.54
N PRO A 522 3.86 43.67 -11.05
CA PRO A 522 3.42 42.32 -11.31
C PRO A 522 2.00 42.07 -10.82
N VAL A 523 1.24 41.30 -11.57
CA VAL A 523 -0.09 40.86 -11.18
C VAL A 523 -0.02 39.60 -10.30
N LYS A 524 -0.99 39.44 -9.39
CA LYS A 524 -1.30 38.16 -8.79
C LYS A 524 -2.67 37.74 -9.34
N LEU A 525 -2.68 36.77 -10.24
CA LEU A 525 -3.87 36.34 -10.93
C LEU A 525 -4.01 34.81 -10.88
N CYS A 526 -5.19 34.36 -10.51
CA CYS A 526 -5.60 32.96 -10.62
C CYS A 526 -6.64 32.81 -11.72
N VAL A 527 -6.40 31.96 -12.69
CA VAL A 527 -7.39 31.55 -13.68
C VAL A 527 -7.94 30.19 -13.29
N VAL A 528 -9.24 30.14 -13.01
CA VAL A 528 -9.96 28.93 -12.65
C VAL A 528 -10.58 28.35 -13.92
N LEU A 529 -10.23 27.14 -14.27
CA LEU A 529 -10.77 26.42 -15.43
C LEU A 529 -11.75 25.36 -14.93
N GLU A 530 -13.04 25.65 -14.92
CA GLU A 530 -14.09 24.66 -14.67
C GLU A 530 -14.29 23.80 -15.90
N GLU A 531 -14.53 22.50 -15.71
CA GLU A 531 -14.63 21.54 -16.81
C GLU A 531 -13.49 21.67 -17.84
N ALA A 532 -12.27 21.71 -17.33
CA ALA A 532 -11.06 22.04 -18.10
C ALA A 532 -10.92 21.22 -19.40
N HIS A 533 -11.51 20.03 -19.46
CA HIS A 533 -11.50 19.21 -20.69
C HIS A 533 -12.26 19.85 -21.86
N THR A 534 -13.15 20.80 -21.62
CA THR A 534 -13.86 21.56 -22.64
C THR A 534 -12.98 22.68 -23.20
N ILE A 535 -12.14 23.30 -22.36
CA ILE A 535 -11.29 24.44 -22.69
C ILE A 535 -9.96 24.01 -23.28
N ILE A 536 -9.36 22.99 -22.68
CA ILE A 536 -8.03 22.46 -23.00
C ILE A 536 -8.09 20.94 -23.18
N PRO A 537 -8.82 20.42 -24.17
CA PRO A 537 -8.95 18.99 -24.41
C PRO A 537 -7.61 18.35 -24.78
N GLU A 538 -7.44 17.05 -24.46
CA GLU A 538 -6.36 16.24 -25.00
C GLU A 538 -6.54 16.07 -26.52
N TRP A 539 -5.46 16.20 -27.28
CA TRP A 539 -5.50 16.25 -28.75
C TRP A 539 -6.11 15.02 -29.45
N ASN A 540 -6.02 13.85 -28.84
CA ASN A 540 -6.60 12.60 -29.33
C ASN A 540 -8.13 12.52 -29.15
N PHE A 541 -8.71 13.39 -28.34
CA PHE A 541 -10.11 13.30 -27.94
C PHE A 541 -11.06 14.14 -28.75
N SER A 542 -10.57 15.22 -29.35
CA SER A 542 -11.33 15.97 -30.33
C SER A 542 -11.36 15.18 -31.63
N GLY A 543 -12.44 14.43 -31.90
CA GLY A 543 -12.63 13.57 -33.08
C GLY A 543 -12.67 14.28 -34.44
N SER A 544 -12.22 15.50 -34.49
CA SER A 544 -11.92 16.27 -35.67
C SER A 544 -10.45 16.68 -35.58
N GLY A 545 -9.66 16.29 -36.55
CA GLY A 545 -8.27 16.74 -36.76
C GLY A 545 -8.17 18.25 -37.00
N ASP A 546 -8.92 19.06 -36.24
CA ASP A 546 -9.00 20.49 -36.38
C ASP A 546 -7.74 21.14 -35.78
N LYS A 547 -6.92 21.67 -36.69
CA LYS A 547 -5.69 22.42 -36.37
C LYS A 547 -5.95 23.63 -35.47
N THR A 548 -7.18 24.11 -35.35
CA THR A 548 -7.60 25.30 -34.60
C THR A 548 -7.61 24.96 -33.09
N SER A 549 -8.23 23.85 -32.71
CA SER A 549 -8.25 23.37 -31.30
C SER A 549 -6.85 23.07 -30.77
N GLN A 550 -6.00 22.49 -31.61
CA GLN A 550 -4.62 22.21 -31.31
C GLN A 550 -3.79 23.50 -31.08
N GLY A 551 -4.04 24.53 -31.84
CA GLY A 551 -3.42 25.86 -31.69
C GLY A 551 -3.81 26.53 -30.38
N LEU A 552 -5.08 26.37 -29.93
CA LEU A 552 -5.56 26.88 -28.63
C LEU A 552 -4.90 26.17 -27.47
N VAL A 553 -4.95 24.83 -27.45
CA VAL A 553 -4.35 24.01 -26.38
C VAL A 553 -2.85 24.32 -26.24
N ASN A 554 -2.15 24.42 -27.37
CA ASN A 554 -0.72 24.79 -27.37
C ASN A 554 -0.49 26.21 -26.83
N SER A 555 -1.37 27.17 -27.16
CA SER A 555 -1.26 28.55 -26.67
C SER A 555 -1.49 28.62 -25.15
N ILE A 556 -2.52 27.95 -24.64
CA ILE A 556 -2.80 27.85 -23.18
C ILE A 556 -1.69 27.10 -22.49
N GLY A 557 -1.20 26.00 -23.07
CA GLY A 557 -0.05 25.24 -22.55
C GLY A 557 1.19 26.13 -22.42
N GLN A 558 1.51 26.97 -23.41
CA GLN A 558 2.61 27.93 -23.32
C GLN A 558 2.37 29.02 -22.28
N ILE A 559 1.14 29.49 -22.13
CA ILE A 559 0.76 30.46 -21.10
C ILE A 559 0.94 29.82 -19.70
N THR A 560 0.49 28.59 -19.54
CA THR A 560 0.65 27.82 -18.29
C THR A 560 2.12 27.62 -17.96
N LEU A 561 2.96 27.23 -18.95
CA LEU A 561 4.41 27.08 -18.77
C LEU A 561 5.10 28.39 -18.32
N GLN A 562 4.66 29.53 -18.81
CA GLN A 562 5.27 30.82 -18.57
C GLN A 562 4.53 31.66 -17.51
N GLY A 563 3.29 31.30 -17.20
CA GLY A 563 2.37 32.05 -16.35
C GLY A 563 2.96 32.42 -14.99
N ARG A 564 3.61 31.46 -14.34
CA ARG A 564 4.30 31.68 -13.08
C ARG A 564 5.26 32.89 -13.10
N LYS A 565 6.03 33.02 -14.18
CA LYS A 565 7.01 34.10 -14.35
C LYS A 565 6.32 35.48 -14.40
N TYR A 566 5.05 35.52 -14.81
CA TYR A 566 4.27 36.74 -14.98
C TYR A 566 3.13 36.87 -13.96
N GLY A 567 3.17 36.07 -12.88
CA GLY A 567 2.19 36.13 -11.79
C GLY A 567 0.81 35.55 -12.14
N VAL A 568 0.71 34.73 -13.20
CA VAL A 568 -0.53 34.06 -13.61
C VAL A 568 -0.48 32.60 -13.17
N GLY A 569 -1.34 32.21 -12.23
CA GLY A 569 -1.55 30.85 -11.78
C GLY A 569 -2.81 30.24 -12.35
N PHE A 570 -2.92 28.90 -12.30
CA PHE A 570 -4.10 28.18 -12.76
C PHE A 570 -4.63 27.24 -11.68
N LEU A 571 -5.96 27.21 -11.55
CA LEU A 571 -6.70 26.18 -10.83
C LEU A 571 -7.50 25.39 -11.85
N VAL A 572 -7.05 24.18 -12.15
CA VAL A 572 -7.63 23.30 -13.18
C VAL A 572 -8.57 22.31 -12.52
N ILE A 573 -9.85 22.33 -12.91
CA ILE A 573 -10.88 21.43 -12.37
C ILE A 573 -11.36 20.53 -13.49
N ALA A 574 -11.30 19.23 -13.30
CA ALA A 574 -11.72 18.28 -14.33
C ALA A 574 -12.37 17.02 -13.76
N GLN A 575 -13.42 16.58 -14.42
CA GLN A 575 -14.10 15.31 -14.09
C GLN A 575 -13.42 14.13 -14.81
N ARG A 576 -12.92 14.34 -16.01
CA ARG A 576 -12.27 13.32 -16.84
C ARG A 576 -10.81 13.70 -17.09
N THR A 577 -9.93 13.24 -16.20
CA THR A 577 -8.50 13.54 -16.26
C THR A 577 -7.86 13.15 -17.59
N ALA A 578 -8.29 12.02 -18.16
CA ALA A 578 -7.81 11.51 -19.44
C ALA A 578 -8.05 12.46 -20.62
N ASN A 579 -9.10 13.29 -20.52
CA ASN A 579 -9.54 14.18 -21.60
C ASN A 579 -8.93 15.58 -21.51
N VAL A 580 -8.18 15.89 -20.46
CA VAL A 580 -7.50 17.18 -20.30
C VAL A 580 -6.08 17.09 -20.83
N SER A 581 -5.61 18.15 -21.45
CA SER A 581 -4.25 18.26 -21.99
C SER A 581 -3.21 17.89 -20.94
N LYS A 582 -2.47 16.81 -21.20
CA LYS A 582 -1.37 16.35 -20.35
C LYS A 582 -0.28 17.40 -20.21
N THR A 583 -0.06 18.20 -21.26
CA THR A 583 0.90 19.31 -21.23
C THR A 583 0.56 20.33 -20.14
N VAL A 584 -0.72 20.65 -19.94
CA VAL A 584 -1.16 21.56 -18.88
C VAL A 584 -1.15 20.88 -17.52
N LEU A 585 -1.68 19.67 -17.41
CA LEU A 585 -1.71 18.94 -16.15
C LEU A 585 -0.31 18.71 -15.59
N THR A 586 0.70 18.42 -16.43
CA THR A 586 2.10 18.24 -15.98
C THR A 586 2.74 19.50 -15.42
N GLN A 587 2.15 20.67 -15.62
CA GLN A 587 2.58 21.94 -15.00
C GLN A 587 1.95 22.18 -13.62
N CYS A 588 0.90 21.44 -13.28
CA CYS A 588 0.26 21.54 -11.97
C CYS A 588 1.14 20.84 -10.92
N ASN A 589 1.89 21.62 -10.15
CA ASN A 589 2.80 21.09 -9.14
C ASN A 589 2.07 20.62 -7.86
N THR A 590 0.79 20.92 -7.75
CA THR A 590 -0.08 20.47 -6.65
C THR A 590 -1.34 19.85 -7.23
N VAL A 591 -1.65 18.64 -6.80
CA VAL A 591 -2.78 17.88 -7.33
C VAL A 591 -3.61 17.34 -6.15
N VAL A 592 -4.92 17.51 -6.27
CA VAL A 592 -5.92 16.89 -5.38
C VAL A 592 -6.73 15.92 -6.22
N CYS A 593 -6.55 14.64 -5.95
CA CYS A 593 -7.21 13.55 -6.68
C CYS A 593 -8.36 13.01 -5.83
N PHE A 594 -9.57 13.23 -6.27
CA PHE A 594 -10.76 12.62 -5.73
C PHE A 594 -11.00 11.24 -6.34
N GLN A 595 -12.12 10.62 -6.00
CA GLN A 595 -12.52 9.35 -6.59
C GLN A 595 -12.43 9.34 -8.12
N ALA A 596 -11.84 8.28 -8.67
CA ALA A 596 -11.68 8.06 -10.12
C ALA A 596 -11.74 6.56 -10.42
N PHE A 597 -12.17 6.19 -11.64
CA PHE A 597 -12.41 4.79 -12.02
C PHE A 597 -11.71 4.36 -13.31
N ASP A 598 -11.12 5.28 -14.07
CA ASP A 598 -10.55 4.96 -15.39
C ASP A 598 -9.04 4.71 -15.34
N GLU A 599 -8.60 3.65 -16.02
CA GLU A 599 -7.21 3.20 -16.08
C GLU A 599 -6.26 4.26 -16.69
N THR A 600 -6.75 5.07 -17.61
CA THR A 600 -5.95 6.13 -18.23
C THR A 600 -5.61 7.22 -17.22
N SER A 601 -6.59 7.60 -16.38
CA SER A 601 -6.35 8.49 -15.24
C SER A 601 -5.38 7.88 -14.24
N PHE A 602 -5.50 6.59 -13.91
CA PHE A 602 -4.58 5.92 -12.97
C PHE A 602 -3.14 5.92 -13.46
N THR A 603 -2.92 5.62 -14.75
CA THR A 603 -1.58 5.65 -15.35
C THR A 603 -0.96 7.04 -15.25
N PHE A 604 -1.74 8.10 -15.52
CA PHE A 604 -1.27 9.48 -15.43
C PHE A 604 -1.04 9.89 -13.96
N LEU A 605 -2.03 9.71 -13.11
CA LEU A 605 -1.97 10.10 -11.69
C LEU A 605 -0.94 9.31 -10.90
N GLY A 606 -0.69 8.06 -11.27
CA GLY A 606 0.35 7.23 -10.65
C GLY A 606 1.76 7.83 -10.72
N ASN A 607 2.02 8.70 -11.70
CA ASN A 607 3.27 9.45 -11.78
C ASN A 607 3.38 10.57 -10.73
N TYR A 608 2.25 11.07 -10.20
CA TYR A 608 2.20 12.13 -9.18
C TYR A 608 2.10 11.57 -7.78
N VAL A 609 1.16 10.64 -7.57
CA VAL A 609 0.82 10.13 -6.23
C VAL A 609 1.45 8.78 -5.91
N GLY A 610 2.08 8.14 -6.89
CA GLY A 610 2.64 6.79 -6.75
C GLY A 610 1.62 5.69 -7.05
N LYS A 611 2.13 4.53 -7.47
CA LYS A 611 1.31 3.39 -7.94
C LYS A 611 0.48 2.77 -6.82
N GLU A 612 0.98 2.78 -5.61
CA GLU A 612 0.30 2.23 -4.43
C GLU A 612 -0.93 3.06 -4.06
N ILE A 613 -0.77 4.39 -4.01
CA ILE A 613 -1.85 5.29 -3.60
C ILE A 613 -2.90 5.43 -4.71
N VAL A 614 -2.51 5.42 -5.99
CA VAL A 614 -3.47 5.55 -7.09
C VAL A 614 -4.52 4.45 -7.10
N GLN A 615 -4.19 3.27 -6.57
CA GLN A 615 -5.12 2.14 -6.47
C GLN A 615 -6.24 2.38 -5.44
N THR A 616 -6.07 3.35 -4.54
CA THR A 616 -7.10 3.71 -3.56
C THR A 616 -8.20 4.61 -4.16
N LEU A 617 -7.93 5.29 -5.28
CA LEU A 617 -8.86 6.26 -5.85
C LEU A 617 -10.28 5.72 -6.12
N PRO A 618 -10.49 4.47 -6.59
CA PRO A 618 -11.83 3.94 -6.79
C PRO A 618 -12.65 3.80 -5.50
N ASN A 619 -11.98 3.59 -4.38
CA ASN A 619 -12.59 3.29 -3.09
C ASN A 619 -12.77 4.53 -2.20
N LEU A 620 -12.25 5.68 -2.60
CA LEU A 620 -12.35 6.91 -1.83
C LEU A 620 -13.82 7.27 -1.55
N LYS A 621 -14.10 7.62 -0.31
CA LYS A 621 -15.42 8.12 0.11
C LYS A 621 -15.64 9.53 -0.45
N GLN A 622 -16.89 9.97 -0.51
CA GLN A 622 -17.22 11.36 -0.83
C GLN A 622 -16.47 12.31 0.12
N TYR A 623 -15.91 13.39 -0.40
CA TYR A 623 -15.04 14.35 0.29
C TYR A 623 -13.69 13.81 0.77
N HIS A 624 -13.34 12.57 0.46
CA HIS A 624 -11.97 12.11 0.61
C HIS A 624 -11.19 12.38 -0.67
N ALA A 625 -9.93 12.71 -0.52
CA ALA A 625 -9.03 12.97 -1.65
C ALA A 625 -7.59 12.56 -1.34
N VAL A 626 -6.85 12.19 -2.37
CA VAL A 626 -5.38 12.08 -2.31
C VAL A 626 -4.79 13.44 -2.67
N VAL A 627 -3.96 13.98 -1.78
CA VAL A 627 -3.26 15.24 -2.00
C VAL A 627 -1.78 15.01 -2.20
N ALA A 628 -1.21 15.68 -3.18
CA ALA A 628 0.21 15.60 -3.50
C ALA A 628 0.72 16.91 -4.09
N GLY A 629 1.98 17.20 -3.89
CA GLY A 629 2.63 18.31 -4.55
C GLY A 629 3.34 19.25 -3.60
N LYS A 630 4.01 20.23 -4.22
CA LYS A 630 4.97 21.08 -3.56
C LYS A 630 4.36 22.01 -2.50
N ALA A 631 3.14 22.49 -2.71
CA ALA A 631 2.47 23.39 -1.79
C ALA A 631 1.84 22.66 -0.59
N ILE A 632 1.72 21.32 -0.64
CA ILE A 632 1.25 20.53 0.49
C ILE A 632 2.39 20.43 1.53
N ARG A 633 2.05 20.64 2.80
CA ARG A 633 2.99 20.51 3.93
C ARG A 633 3.25 19.02 4.24
N ALA A 634 3.60 18.23 3.20
CA ALA A 634 3.98 16.84 3.32
C ALA A 634 4.92 16.48 2.16
N ASN A 635 5.94 15.68 2.46
CA ASN A 635 6.90 15.20 1.44
C ASN A 635 6.41 13.96 0.68
N THR A 636 5.25 13.45 1.06
CA THR A 636 4.64 12.25 0.47
C THR A 636 3.16 12.51 0.21
N PRO A 637 2.60 11.92 -0.85
CA PRO A 637 1.16 11.94 -1.07
C PRO A 637 0.42 11.30 0.11
N MET A 638 -0.75 11.84 0.45
CA MET A 638 -1.58 11.32 1.54
C MET A 638 -3.07 11.38 1.20
N ILE A 639 -3.85 10.47 1.77
CA ILE A 639 -5.32 10.50 1.75
C ILE A 639 -5.79 11.43 2.86
N ILE A 640 -6.74 12.32 2.54
CA ILE A 640 -7.34 13.24 3.49
C ILE A 640 -8.87 13.16 3.45
N ASP A 641 -9.51 13.49 4.56
CA ASP A 641 -10.92 13.90 4.65
C ASP A 641 -10.98 15.41 4.64
N LEU A 642 -11.66 16.01 3.66
CA LEU A 642 -11.71 17.45 3.49
C LEU A 642 -12.36 18.14 4.69
N LYS A 643 -11.85 19.31 5.03
CA LYS A 643 -12.50 20.20 5.99
C LYS A 643 -13.87 20.60 5.42
N ARG A 644 -14.92 20.35 6.20
CA ARG A 644 -16.28 20.79 5.89
C ARG A 644 -16.76 21.74 6.97
N GLU A 645 -17.39 22.83 6.58
CA GLU A 645 -18.15 23.61 7.56
C GLU A 645 -19.34 22.75 8.02
N PRO A 646 -19.69 22.75 9.32
CA PRO A 646 -20.91 22.11 9.77
C PRO A 646 -22.05 22.64 8.89
N SER A 647 -22.81 21.74 8.29
CA SER A 647 -24.07 22.13 7.61
C SER A 647 -24.95 22.88 8.61
N ALA A 648 -25.18 24.15 8.34
CA ALA A 648 -26.00 25.03 9.14
C ALA A 648 -27.45 24.51 9.22
#